data_cbb07361cd38d2fc2ee85b5d1996888e
#
_entry.id   cbb07361cd38d2fc2ee85b5d1996888e
#
_cell.length_a   1.000
_cell.length_b   1.000
_cell.length_c   1.000
_cell.angle_alpha   90.00
_cell.angle_beta   90.00
_cell.angle_gamma   90.00
#
_symmetry.space_group_name_H-M   'P 1'
#
loop_
_entity.id
_entity.type
_entity.pdbx_description
1 polymer ?
#
loop_
_entity_poly.entity_id
_entity_poly.type
_entity_poly.pdbx_seq_one_letter_code
_entity_poly.pdbx_strand_id
1 'polypeptide(L)'
;MDQFAKETIPISLEEEMRKSYLDYAMSVIVGRALPDARDGLKPVHRRVLFAMHEMNNVWNRPYVKCARVVGETMGKYHPHGDASIYDTLVRMAQDFSLRYMLIDGQGNFGSVDGDGAAAMRYTECRLDKIAGELLADIDKDTVDFQPNYDGKEKEPTVLPTRIPNLLINGSSGIAVGMATNIPPHNITEVINGALHVLRNPDCTIDELIELIPAPDFPTAGIIYGVSGVRDGYRTGRGRVVMRAKTHFEEYGKDGGRIAIIVDELPFQVNKKSLLERIAENVRDKKLDGISDIRDESDKSGMRVVIELKRGEVPEVVLNNLYKQTQLQDTFGMNMVALVDGQPKLLNLKQMLQCFLSHRREVVTRRTVFELRKARERGHVLEGLAVALANIDDFIAIIKAAPTPPIAKVELMATAWDSSVVREMLARTGDGTTPGGIDAYRPENLPKHYGMQADGLYKLSDDQAQEILQMRLQRLTGLEQDKIVNEYKEIMAHIADLLDILAKPERVTVIITDEMTAAMNEYGAGNKDVRRSQIELNATDLETEDLITPQDMVVTLSHTGYMKAQPITEYRAQKRGGRGKQAMATKEEDWIDQLFIANTHDYILCFSDRGRMYWLKVWEVPQGSRNSRGKPIVNMFPLQDNEKITVILPLSGENRTFPEDHYVFMSTSLGTVKKTPLKDFSNPRKAGIIAVDLDDGDFLIGAALTDGQHDVMLFSDSGKAVRFDENDVRPMGRTARGVRGMNLEEGQHVIALLVAENEQQSVLTATENGYGKRTPITEYTRHGRGTKGMIAIQTSERNGRVVAATLVDTSDEIMLITTGGVLIRTRVSEIREMGRATQGVTLIAVEDGTKLSGLQRVVETDIDEVELTTEAGLDAAPAPAAAEPADPDQPE
;
A
#
# COMPACT_ATOMS: atom_id res chain seq x y z
N MET A 1 57.35 -13.97 -40.03
CA MET A 1 56.98 -12.79 -39.23
C MET A 1 56.72 -11.65 -40.18
N ASP A 2 55.70 -10.90 -39.96
CA ASP A 2 55.18 -9.74 -40.68
C ASP A 2 54.06 -10.04 -41.67
N GLN A 3 52.90 -10.35 -41.14
CA GLN A 3 51.63 -9.99 -41.73
C GLN A 3 50.89 -9.09 -40.73
N PHE A 4 51.40 -7.89 -40.54
CA PHE A 4 50.59 -6.78 -40.02
C PHE A 4 49.59 -6.37 -41.12
N ALA A 5 48.38 -6.00 -40.69
CA ALA A 5 47.28 -5.62 -41.58
C ALA A 5 47.74 -4.71 -42.69
N LYS A 6 47.28 -4.94 -43.96
CA LYS A 6 47.60 -4.17 -45.13
C LYS A 6 47.15 -2.71 -45.10
N GLU A 7 46.27 -2.38 -44.19
CA GLU A 7 45.69 -1.06 -44.04
C GLU A 7 45.28 -0.82 -42.56
N THR A 8 45.79 0.23 -41.97
CA THR A 8 45.40 0.71 -40.63
C THR A 8 44.49 1.92 -40.79
N ILE A 9 43.22 1.74 -40.40
CA ILE A 9 42.25 2.82 -40.35
C ILE A 9 42.27 3.39 -38.94
N PRO A 10 42.60 4.67 -38.73
CA PRO A 10 42.53 5.31 -37.42
C PRO A 10 41.07 5.43 -37.00
N ILE A 11 40.71 4.81 -35.90
CA ILE A 11 39.37 4.91 -35.30
C ILE A 11 39.51 5.73 -34.04
N SER A 12 38.68 6.74 -33.86
CA SER A 12 38.58 7.49 -32.58
C SER A 12 38.06 6.54 -31.49
N LEU A 13 38.81 6.44 -30.38
CA LEU A 13 38.41 5.65 -29.24
C LEU A 13 37.01 6.09 -28.71
N GLU A 14 36.73 7.38 -28.75
CA GLU A 14 35.44 7.91 -28.28
C GLU A 14 34.28 7.48 -29.17
N GLU A 15 34.50 7.48 -30.51
CA GLU A 15 33.49 7.05 -31.48
C GLU A 15 33.23 5.54 -31.38
N GLU A 16 34.28 4.73 -31.23
CA GLU A 16 34.16 3.30 -31.07
C GLU A 16 33.47 2.92 -29.76
N MET A 17 33.86 3.55 -28.66
CA MET A 17 33.20 3.33 -27.37
C MET A 17 31.72 3.76 -27.41
N ARG A 18 31.42 4.91 -28.03
CA ARG A 18 30.05 5.38 -28.20
C ARG A 18 29.19 4.42 -29.01
N LYS A 19 29.72 3.91 -30.13
CA LYS A 19 29.05 2.96 -30.98
C LYS A 19 28.84 1.63 -30.27
N SER A 20 29.90 1.08 -29.69
CA SER A 20 29.85 -0.21 -28.98
C SER A 20 28.91 -0.14 -27.75
N TYR A 21 28.88 0.99 -27.02
CA TYR A 21 27.97 1.16 -25.91
C TYR A 21 26.51 1.28 -26.39
N LEU A 22 26.27 2.00 -27.48
CA LEU A 22 24.93 2.08 -28.08
C LEU A 22 24.44 0.74 -28.56
N ASP A 23 25.29 -0.04 -29.25
CA ASP A 23 24.95 -1.38 -29.74
C ASP A 23 24.66 -2.34 -28.59
N TYR A 24 25.48 -2.28 -27.53
CA TYR A 24 25.22 -3.04 -26.30
C TYR A 24 23.92 -2.62 -25.64
N ALA A 25 23.68 -1.32 -25.46
CA ALA A 25 22.47 -0.79 -24.86
C ALA A 25 21.21 -1.21 -25.64
N MET A 26 21.25 -1.11 -26.97
CA MET A 26 20.14 -1.54 -27.83
C MET A 26 19.91 -3.05 -27.73
N SER A 27 20.97 -3.86 -27.72
CA SER A 27 20.87 -5.31 -27.54
C SER A 27 20.22 -5.68 -26.21
N VAL A 28 20.58 -4.99 -25.12
CA VAL A 28 19.98 -5.25 -23.79
C VAL A 28 18.53 -4.75 -23.72
N ILE A 29 18.23 -3.59 -24.30
CA ILE A 29 16.87 -3.00 -24.27
C ILE A 29 15.90 -3.87 -25.07
N VAL A 30 16.20 -4.10 -26.35
CA VAL A 30 15.28 -4.78 -27.27
C VAL A 30 15.39 -6.30 -27.17
N GLY A 31 16.61 -6.82 -27.04
CA GLY A 31 16.88 -8.25 -27.11
C GLY A 31 16.84 -9.01 -25.80
N ARG A 32 16.65 -8.33 -24.64
CA ARG A 32 16.77 -9.02 -23.34
C ARG A 32 15.79 -8.57 -22.26
N ALA A 33 15.74 -7.27 -21.94
CA ALA A 33 15.16 -6.80 -20.67
C ALA A 33 13.69 -6.39 -20.76
N LEU A 34 13.26 -5.82 -21.89
CA LEU A 34 11.91 -5.29 -22.05
C LEU A 34 10.97 -6.29 -22.74
N PRO A 35 9.70 -6.37 -22.30
CA PRO A 35 8.67 -7.15 -22.96
C PRO A 35 8.15 -6.45 -24.23
N ASP A 36 7.70 -7.21 -25.22
CA ASP A 36 6.92 -6.69 -26.34
C ASP A 36 5.49 -6.34 -25.86
N ALA A 37 4.97 -5.19 -26.28
CA ALA A 37 3.64 -4.73 -25.86
C ALA A 37 2.50 -5.62 -26.37
N ARG A 38 2.73 -6.38 -27.45
CA ARG A 38 1.75 -7.25 -28.12
C ARG A 38 1.52 -8.56 -27.37
N ASP A 39 2.60 -9.28 -27.01
CA ASP A 39 2.51 -10.60 -26.33
C ASP A 39 2.97 -10.59 -24.86
N GLY A 40 3.52 -9.48 -24.38
CA GLY A 40 3.98 -9.34 -23.00
C GLY A 40 5.21 -10.15 -22.63
N LEU A 41 5.91 -10.71 -23.62
CA LEU A 41 7.02 -11.62 -23.39
C LEU A 41 8.38 -10.97 -23.70
N LYS A 42 9.37 -11.32 -22.90
CA LYS A 42 10.77 -11.10 -23.25
C LYS A 42 11.24 -12.18 -24.22
N PRO A 43 12.32 -11.97 -24.99
CA PRO A 43 12.80 -12.97 -25.96
C PRO A 43 13.02 -14.35 -25.34
N VAL A 44 13.58 -14.44 -24.14
CA VAL A 44 13.83 -15.75 -23.48
C VAL A 44 12.52 -16.49 -23.16
N HIS A 45 11.49 -15.81 -22.66
CA HIS A 45 10.18 -16.42 -22.41
C HIS A 45 9.56 -16.95 -23.69
N ARG A 46 9.57 -16.15 -24.73
CA ARG A 46 9.02 -16.51 -26.05
C ARG A 46 9.73 -17.74 -26.63
N ARG A 47 11.05 -17.79 -26.53
CA ARG A 47 11.87 -18.92 -27.03
C ARG A 47 11.62 -20.21 -26.25
N VAL A 48 11.46 -20.12 -24.89
CA VAL A 48 11.14 -21.30 -24.08
C VAL A 48 9.76 -21.85 -24.44
N LEU A 49 8.73 -20.99 -24.51
CA LEU A 49 7.37 -21.41 -24.86
C LEU A 49 7.30 -22.00 -26.27
N PHE A 50 7.97 -21.37 -27.22
CA PHE A 50 8.04 -21.85 -28.60
C PHE A 50 8.78 -23.20 -28.70
N ALA A 51 9.92 -23.37 -28.03
CA ALA A 51 10.63 -24.66 -27.99
C ALA A 51 9.77 -25.77 -27.40
N MET A 52 9.02 -25.50 -26.34
CA MET A 52 8.08 -26.46 -25.74
C MET A 52 6.95 -26.83 -26.72
N HIS A 53 6.45 -25.86 -27.48
CA HIS A 53 5.43 -26.08 -28.50
C HIS A 53 5.98 -27.00 -29.62
N GLU A 54 7.16 -26.72 -30.18
CA GLU A 54 7.82 -27.52 -31.18
C GLU A 54 8.09 -28.96 -30.70
N MET A 55 8.41 -29.12 -29.43
CA MET A 55 8.57 -30.43 -28.81
C MET A 55 7.24 -31.17 -28.59
N ASN A 56 6.09 -30.56 -28.92
CA ASN A 56 4.75 -31.04 -28.56
C ASN A 56 4.56 -31.33 -27.07
N ASN A 57 5.25 -30.53 -26.23
CA ASN A 57 5.18 -30.62 -24.78
C ASN A 57 4.05 -29.74 -24.23
N VAL A 58 2.82 -30.05 -24.61
CA VAL A 58 1.60 -29.29 -24.29
C VAL A 58 0.87 -29.87 -23.08
N TRP A 59 -0.08 -29.12 -22.54
CA TRP A 59 -0.79 -29.37 -21.26
C TRP A 59 -1.42 -30.76 -21.12
N ASN A 60 -1.84 -31.38 -22.23
CA ASN A 60 -2.48 -32.71 -22.25
C ASN A 60 -1.48 -33.86 -22.59
N ARG A 61 -0.17 -33.57 -22.57
CA ARG A 61 0.90 -34.56 -22.78
C ARG A 61 1.62 -34.84 -21.45
N PRO A 62 2.37 -35.98 -21.40
CA PRO A 62 3.19 -36.27 -20.22
C PRO A 62 4.24 -35.19 -19.97
N TYR A 63 4.60 -35.00 -18.69
CA TYR A 63 5.71 -34.15 -18.32
C TYR A 63 7.04 -34.55 -18.93
N VAL A 64 7.89 -33.58 -19.17
CA VAL A 64 9.24 -33.76 -19.72
C VAL A 64 10.24 -33.15 -18.73
N LYS A 65 11.42 -33.75 -18.58
CA LYS A 65 12.51 -33.19 -17.76
C LYS A 65 12.84 -31.78 -18.19
N CYS A 66 12.91 -30.84 -17.22
CA CYS A 66 13.26 -29.43 -17.49
C CYS A 66 14.61 -29.32 -18.23
N ALA A 67 15.58 -30.18 -17.90
CA ALA A 67 16.86 -30.22 -18.55
C ALA A 67 16.75 -30.42 -20.09
N ARG A 68 15.74 -31.18 -20.58
CA ARG A 68 15.50 -31.37 -21.99
C ARG A 68 14.98 -30.07 -22.65
N VAL A 69 14.05 -29.39 -22.00
CA VAL A 69 13.50 -28.11 -22.49
C VAL A 69 14.60 -27.05 -22.54
N VAL A 70 15.42 -26.97 -21.49
CA VAL A 70 16.55 -26.02 -21.40
C VAL A 70 17.56 -26.32 -22.54
N GLY A 71 17.91 -27.61 -22.76
CA GLY A 71 18.84 -28.02 -23.80
C GLY A 71 18.33 -27.68 -25.19
N GLU A 72 17.06 -27.94 -25.51
CA GLU A 72 16.41 -27.61 -26.78
C GLU A 72 16.37 -26.09 -27.01
N THR A 73 15.97 -25.32 -26.02
CA THR A 73 15.92 -23.86 -26.08
C THR A 73 17.31 -23.26 -26.32
N MET A 74 18.30 -23.74 -25.57
CA MET A 74 19.69 -23.27 -25.67
C MET A 74 20.30 -23.61 -27.03
N GLY A 75 20.10 -24.84 -27.47
CA GLY A 75 20.69 -25.32 -28.70
C GLY A 75 20.13 -24.70 -29.98
N LYS A 76 18.81 -24.41 -29.98
CA LYS A 76 18.13 -23.92 -31.19
C LYS A 76 17.90 -22.40 -31.21
N TYR A 77 17.59 -21.79 -30.07
CA TYR A 77 17.04 -20.43 -30.08
C TYR A 77 17.78 -19.44 -29.18
N HIS A 78 18.34 -19.86 -28.02
CA HIS A 78 18.85 -18.93 -27.02
C HIS A 78 20.30 -19.26 -26.62
N PRO A 79 21.33 -18.71 -27.29
CA PRO A 79 22.73 -19.03 -27.05
C PRO A 79 23.30 -18.37 -25.79
N HIS A 80 22.71 -18.64 -24.63
CA HIS A 80 23.11 -18.14 -23.33
C HIS A 80 23.18 -19.27 -22.30
N GLY A 81 23.65 -18.98 -21.09
CA GLY A 81 23.82 -20.00 -20.05
C GLY A 81 22.52 -20.73 -19.68
N ASP A 82 22.62 -22.02 -19.48
CA ASP A 82 21.51 -22.92 -19.11
C ASP A 82 20.81 -22.51 -17.83
N ALA A 83 21.55 -21.99 -16.84
CA ALA A 83 21.00 -21.49 -15.57
C ALA A 83 19.97 -20.36 -15.80
N SER A 84 20.27 -19.42 -16.70
CA SER A 84 19.35 -18.30 -16.96
C SER A 84 18.05 -18.73 -17.65
N ILE A 85 18.13 -19.75 -18.52
CA ILE A 85 16.97 -20.35 -19.18
C ILE A 85 16.13 -21.12 -18.15
N TYR A 86 16.81 -21.92 -17.30
CA TYR A 86 16.14 -22.68 -16.26
C TYR A 86 15.44 -21.77 -15.22
N ASP A 87 16.11 -20.71 -14.75
CA ASP A 87 15.52 -19.75 -13.83
C ASP A 87 14.28 -19.06 -14.42
N THR A 88 14.30 -18.78 -15.72
CA THR A 88 13.17 -18.23 -16.45
C THR A 88 12.01 -19.22 -16.51
N LEU A 89 12.30 -20.48 -16.83
CA LEU A 89 11.33 -21.57 -16.83
C LEU A 89 10.71 -21.76 -15.45
N VAL A 90 11.55 -21.78 -14.40
CA VAL A 90 11.11 -21.90 -13.00
C VAL A 90 10.14 -20.79 -12.63
N ARG A 91 10.46 -19.52 -12.94
CA ARG A 91 9.57 -18.39 -12.66
C ARG A 91 8.21 -18.49 -13.35
N MET A 92 8.16 -19.04 -14.56
CA MET A 92 6.90 -19.26 -15.29
C MET A 92 6.05 -20.38 -14.70
N ALA A 93 6.62 -21.23 -13.82
CA ALA A 93 5.93 -22.32 -13.12
C ALA A 93 5.62 -22.01 -11.65
N GLN A 94 6.01 -20.83 -11.14
CA GLN A 94 5.77 -20.43 -9.75
C GLN A 94 4.46 -19.66 -9.62
N ASP A 95 3.54 -20.13 -8.76
CA ASP A 95 2.22 -19.53 -8.51
C ASP A 95 2.29 -18.23 -7.68
N PHE A 96 3.43 -17.98 -7.02
CA PHE A 96 3.72 -16.74 -6.32
C PHE A 96 4.49 -15.71 -7.16
N SER A 97 4.98 -16.11 -8.35
CA SER A 97 5.70 -15.22 -9.28
C SER A 97 4.82 -14.73 -10.42
N LEU A 98 3.97 -15.58 -10.98
CA LEU A 98 3.02 -15.23 -12.03
C LEU A 98 1.58 -15.39 -11.54
N ARG A 99 0.73 -14.45 -11.92
CA ARG A 99 -0.71 -14.52 -11.61
C ARG A 99 -1.39 -15.68 -12.34
N TYR A 100 -0.96 -15.93 -13.58
CA TYR A 100 -1.36 -17.08 -14.41
C TYR A 100 -0.10 -17.79 -14.90
N MET A 101 0.15 -18.96 -14.35
CA MET A 101 1.33 -19.76 -14.73
C MET A 101 1.27 -20.15 -16.19
N LEU A 102 2.38 -20.05 -16.89
CA LEU A 102 2.51 -20.46 -18.29
C LEU A 102 3.10 -21.88 -18.42
N ILE A 103 3.68 -22.38 -17.36
CA ILE A 103 4.30 -23.70 -17.28
C ILE A 103 3.70 -24.44 -16.08
N ASP A 104 3.25 -25.66 -16.34
CA ASP A 104 2.83 -26.61 -15.33
C ASP A 104 4.06 -27.43 -14.92
N GLY A 105 4.50 -27.27 -13.66
CA GLY A 105 5.71 -27.88 -13.11
C GLY A 105 5.42 -29.04 -12.17
N GLN A 106 6.24 -30.08 -12.24
CA GLN A 106 6.22 -31.20 -11.29
C GLN A 106 7.56 -31.33 -10.59
N GLY A 107 7.54 -31.26 -9.25
CA GLY A 107 8.73 -31.28 -8.42
C GLY A 107 8.87 -30.03 -7.58
N ASN A 108 10.07 -29.74 -7.09
CA ASN A 108 10.34 -28.55 -6.29
C ASN A 108 10.79 -27.38 -7.20
N PHE A 109 9.93 -26.40 -7.35
CA PHE A 109 10.16 -25.15 -8.09
C PHE A 109 10.45 -23.94 -7.18
N GLY A 110 10.86 -24.19 -5.94
CA GLY A 110 11.09 -23.12 -4.96
C GLY A 110 9.88 -22.81 -4.11
N SER A 111 10.03 -21.85 -3.20
CA SER A 111 8.98 -21.42 -2.29
C SER A 111 9.03 -19.90 -2.05
N VAL A 112 8.00 -19.36 -1.39
CA VAL A 112 7.93 -17.96 -0.94
C VAL A 112 9.02 -17.65 0.10
N ASP A 113 9.63 -18.68 0.73
CA ASP A 113 10.75 -18.55 1.65
C ASP A 113 12.08 -18.25 0.95
N GLY A 114 12.08 -18.23 -0.38
CA GLY A 114 13.26 -17.99 -1.18
C GLY A 114 14.13 -19.22 -1.39
N ASP A 115 13.60 -20.41 -1.10
CA ASP A 115 14.26 -21.65 -1.47
C ASP A 115 14.38 -21.75 -2.97
N GLY A 116 15.57 -22.15 -3.44
CA GLY A 116 15.82 -22.37 -4.86
C GLY A 116 15.08 -23.60 -5.38
N ALA A 117 14.79 -23.59 -6.68
CA ALA A 117 14.27 -24.79 -7.36
C ALA A 117 15.30 -25.93 -7.29
N ALA A 118 14.83 -27.16 -7.29
CA ALA A 118 15.69 -28.33 -7.44
C ALA A 118 16.40 -28.30 -8.81
N ALA A 119 17.55 -28.95 -8.92
CA ALA A 119 18.29 -28.99 -10.18
C ALA A 119 17.41 -29.53 -11.33
N MET A 120 17.56 -28.96 -12.54
CA MET A 120 16.73 -29.22 -13.73
C MET A 120 16.64 -30.69 -14.16
N ARG A 121 17.55 -31.55 -13.70
CA ARG A 121 17.51 -32.99 -13.93
C ARG A 121 16.46 -33.72 -13.06
N TYR A 122 15.98 -33.09 -11.99
CA TYR A 122 14.99 -33.66 -11.09
C TYR A 122 13.58 -33.14 -11.37
N THR A 123 13.47 -31.86 -11.80
CA THR A 123 12.18 -31.23 -12.09
C THR A 123 11.67 -31.60 -13.48
N GLU A 124 10.37 -31.61 -13.62
CA GLU A 124 9.67 -31.90 -14.89
C GLU A 124 8.66 -30.76 -15.17
N CYS A 125 8.39 -30.54 -16.45
CA CYS A 125 7.49 -29.48 -16.88
C CYS A 125 6.75 -29.82 -18.16
N ARG A 126 5.66 -29.10 -18.39
CA ARG A 126 4.91 -29.02 -19.65
C ARG A 126 4.27 -27.63 -19.74
N LEU A 127 3.81 -27.25 -20.93
CA LEU A 127 3.02 -26.02 -21.06
C LEU A 127 1.73 -26.12 -20.23
N ASP A 128 1.40 -25.06 -19.53
CA ASP A 128 0.06 -24.91 -18.95
C ASP A 128 -0.98 -24.68 -20.04
N LYS A 129 -2.25 -24.94 -19.73
CA LYS A 129 -3.34 -24.79 -20.69
C LYS A 129 -3.46 -23.36 -21.20
N ILE A 130 -3.29 -22.36 -20.34
CA ILE A 130 -3.35 -20.96 -20.72
C ILE A 130 -2.22 -20.54 -21.66
N ALA A 131 -1.05 -21.17 -21.60
CA ALA A 131 0.04 -20.93 -22.56
C ALA A 131 -0.35 -21.33 -23.98
N GLY A 132 -1.31 -22.25 -24.13
CA GLY A 132 -1.89 -22.57 -25.42
C GLY A 132 -2.58 -21.39 -26.10
N GLU A 133 -3.14 -20.46 -25.33
CA GLU A 133 -3.74 -19.22 -25.88
C GLU A 133 -2.71 -18.24 -26.44
N LEU A 134 -1.47 -18.29 -25.93
CA LEU A 134 -0.37 -17.48 -26.45
C LEU A 134 0.16 -18.02 -27.79
N LEU A 135 0.11 -19.33 -27.98
CA LEU A 135 0.66 -20.04 -29.12
C LEU A 135 -0.41 -20.41 -30.18
N ALA A 136 -1.68 -20.10 -29.90
CA ALA A 136 -2.78 -20.48 -30.78
C ALA A 136 -2.61 -19.92 -32.18
N ASP A 137 -2.81 -20.79 -33.19
CA ASP A 137 -2.72 -20.45 -34.59
C ASP A 137 -1.29 -20.01 -35.08
N ILE A 138 -0.22 -20.34 -34.36
CA ILE A 138 1.16 -19.98 -34.75
C ILE A 138 1.57 -20.61 -36.09
N ASP A 139 1.02 -21.78 -36.38
CA ASP A 139 1.29 -22.54 -37.61
C ASP A 139 0.54 -22.00 -38.87
N LYS A 140 -0.26 -20.93 -38.71
CA LYS A 140 -1.11 -20.35 -39.73
C LYS A 140 -0.58 -19.01 -40.27
N ASP A 141 0.72 -18.81 -40.32
CA ASP A 141 1.36 -17.56 -40.80
C ASP A 141 0.86 -16.30 -40.12
N THR A 142 0.41 -16.40 -38.86
CA THR A 142 -0.20 -15.31 -38.11
C THR A 142 0.79 -14.25 -37.62
N VAL A 143 2.07 -14.64 -37.49
CA VAL A 143 3.19 -13.79 -37.04
C VAL A 143 4.40 -13.99 -37.91
N ASP A 144 5.33 -13.02 -37.85
CA ASP A 144 6.57 -13.11 -38.60
C ASP A 144 7.59 -13.97 -37.85
N PHE A 145 8.38 -14.70 -38.67
CA PHE A 145 9.49 -15.50 -38.20
C PHE A 145 10.82 -14.91 -38.68
N GLN A 146 11.82 -14.97 -37.82
CA GLN A 146 13.18 -14.55 -38.13
C GLN A 146 14.12 -15.74 -38.01
N PRO A 147 15.29 -15.72 -38.70
CA PRO A 147 16.34 -16.71 -38.46
C PRO A 147 16.82 -16.64 -37.01
N ASN A 148 17.15 -17.80 -36.45
CA ASN A 148 17.82 -17.89 -35.17
C ASN A 148 19.28 -17.40 -35.26
N TYR A 149 20.03 -17.48 -34.16
CA TYR A 149 21.40 -16.96 -34.04
C TYR A 149 22.40 -17.61 -35.06
N ASP A 150 22.18 -18.85 -35.54
CA ASP A 150 23.05 -19.56 -36.51
C ASP A 150 22.41 -19.68 -37.90
N GLY A 151 21.21 -19.16 -38.09
CA GLY A 151 20.49 -19.18 -39.37
C GLY A 151 19.92 -20.53 -39.81
N LYS A 152 20.00 -21.57 -38.94
CA LYS A 152 19.50 -22.91 -39.31
C LYS A 152 18.04 -23.13 -38.99
N GLU A 153 17.54 -22.48 -37.94
CA GLU A 153 16.17 -22.57 -37.49
C GLU A 153 15.48 -21.20 -37.59
N LYS A 154 14.17 -21.18 -37.50
CA LYS A 154 13.39 -19.94 -37.44
C LYS A 154 12.68 -19.83 -36.09
N GLU A 155 12.63 -18.62 -35.56
CA GLU A 155 11.93 -18.31 -34.35
C GLU A 155 10.87 -17.19 -34.56
N PRO A 156 9.73 -17.20 -33.86
CA PRO A 156 8.73 -16.16 -34.02
C PRO A 156 9.21 -14.84 -33.39
N THR A 157 8.96 -13.73 -34.08
CA THR A 157 9.29 -12.39 -33.56
C THR A 157 8.37 -11.98 -32.40
N VAL A 158 7.12 -12.48 -32.41
CA VAL A 158 6.06 -12.25 -31.42
C VAL A 158 5.13 -13.47 -31.43
N LEU A 159 4.44 -13.77 -30.34
CA LEU A 159 3.43 -14.82 -30.32
C LEU A 159 2.04 -14.28 -30.72
N PRO A 160 1.18 -15.11 -31.33
CA PRO A 160 -0.14 -14.68 -31.79
C PRO A 160 -1.18 -14.42 -30.73
N THR A 161 -0.85 -14.49 -29.51
CA THR A 161 -1.61 -14.44 -28.25
C THR A 161 -3.09 -14.03 -28.34
N ARG A 162 -4.00 -14.83 -27.82
CA ARG A 162 -5.44 -14.53 -27.72
C ARG A 162 -5.81 -13.73 -26.45
N ILE A 163 -4.91 -13.63 -25.49
CA ILE A 163 -5.10 -12.99 -24.19
C ILE A 163 -4.09 -11.86 -23.98
N PRO A 164 -4.43 -10.78 -23.28
CA PRO A 164 -3.57 -9.62 -23.03
C PRO A 164 -2.50 -9.92 -21.97
N ASN A 165 -1.56 -10.82 -22.28
CA ASN A 165 -0.59 -11.39 -21.34
C ASN A 165 0.26 -10.33 -20.63
N LEU A 166 0.60 -9.22 -21.29
CA LEU A 166 1.38 -8.14 -20.65
C LEU A 166 0.72 -7.60 -19.40
N LEU A 167 -0.60 -7.43 -19.41
CA LEU A 167 -1.35 -6.92 -18.27
C LEU A 167 -1.70 -8.02 -17.27
N ILE A 168 -2.09 -9.22 -17.71
CA ILE A 168 -2.52 -10.27 -16.78
C ILE A 168 -1.37 -10.85 -15.95
N ASN A 169 -0.16 -10.96 -16.51
CA ASN A 169 1.01 -11.48 -15.82
C ASN A 169 2.02 -10.40 -15.43
N GLY A 170 1.92 -9.21 -16.02
CA GLY A 170 2.88 -8.16 -15.82
C GLY A 170 4.28 -8.48 -16.39
N SER A 171 5.24 -7.62 -16.10
CA SER A 171 6.64 -7.84 -16.44
C SER A 171 7.54 -6.93 -15.60
N SER A 172 8.69 -7.42 -15.16
CA SER A 172 9.73 -6.62 -14.51
C SER A 172 11.07 -6.83 -15.17
N GLY A 173 11.87 -5.79 -15.35
CA GLY A 173 13.18 -5.89 -15.98
C GLY A 173 13.99 -4.61 -15.89
N ILE A 174 15.32 -4.78 -15.84
CA ILE A 174 16.27 -3.68 -15.80
C ILE A 174 17.08 -3.70 -17.08
N ALA A 175 17.01 -2.61 -17.84
CA ALA A 175 17.78 -2.39 -19.05
C ALA A 175 18.83 -1.28 -18.83
N VAL A 176 19.58 -0.93 -19.88
CA VAL A 176 20.52 0.19 -19.82
C VAL A 176 19.74 1.52 -19.87
N GLY A 177 19.85 2.30 -18.82
CA GLY A 177 19.20 3.62 -18.72
C GLY A 177 17.69 3.62 -18.49
N MET A 178 17.04 2.45 -18.44
CA MET A 178 15.61 2.32 -18.17
C MET A 178 15.27 0.99 -17.51
N ALA A 179 14.09 0.95 -16.89
CA ALA A 179 13.55 -0.27 -16.31
C ALA A 179 12.06 -0.38 -16.67
N THR A 180 11.55 -1.59 -16.62
CA THR A 180 10.10 -1.86 -16.69
C THR A 180 9.65 -2.54 -15.41
N ASN A 181 8.46 -2.19 -14.94
CA ASN A 181 7.81 -2.84 -13.80
C ASN A 181 6.29 -2.71 -13.93
N ILE A 182 5.69 -3.67 -14.62
CA ILE A 182 4.27 -3.71 -14.94
C ILE A 182 3.62 -4.71 -14.01
N PRO A 183 2.62 -4.30 -13.21
CA PRO A 183 1.96 -5.20 -12.27
C PRO A 183 1.02 -6.17 -12.98
N PRO A 184 0.79 -7.37 -12.41
CA PRO A 184 -0.20 -8.32 -12.90
C PRO A 184 -1.63 -7.86 -12.54
N HIS A 185 -2.62 -8.36 -13.32
CA HIS A 185 -4.04 -8.02 -13.16
C HIS A 185 -4.93 -9.24 -13.32
N ASN A 186 -6.17 -9.12 -12.86
CA ASN A 186 -7.18 -10.16 -13.04
C ASN A 186 -7.61 -10.26 -14.52
N ILE A 187 -7.63 -11.49 -15.07
CA ILE A 187 -7.92 -11.74 -16.50
C ILE A 187 -9.33 -11.26 -16.88
N THR A 188 -10.31 -11.46 -16.02
CA THR A 188 -11.70 -11.05 -16.29
C THR A 188 -11.82 -9.53 -16.41
N GLU A 189 -11.17 -8.80 -15.50
CA GLU A 189 -11.16 -7.34 -15.50
C GLU A 189 -10.46 -6.79 -16.75
N VAL A 190 -9.29 -7.34 -17.09
CA VAL A 190 -8.52 -6.90 -18.25
C VAL A 190 -9.23 -7.20 -19.56
N ILE A 191 -9.84 -8.39 -19.70
CA ILE A 191 -10.62 -8.72 -20.91
C ILE A 191 -11.85 -7.82 -21.03
N ASN A 192 -12.58 -7.54 -19.93
CA ASN A 192 -13.69 -6.59 -19.96
C ASN A 192 -13.24 -5.19 -20.39
N GLY A 193 -12.10 -4.72 -19.87
CA GLY A 193 -11.48 -3.46 -20.30
C GLY A 193 -11.09 -3.48 -21.80
N ALA A 194 -10.49 -4.57 -22.29
CA ALA A 194 -10.14 -4.73 -23.70
C ALA A 194 -11.39 -4.74 -24.60
N LEU A 195 -12.45 -5.44 -24.20
CA LEU A 195 -13.73 -5.46 -24.92
C LEU A 195 -14.41 -4.08 -24.93
N HIS A 196 -14.27 -3.32 -23.86
CA HIS A 196 -14.76 -1.94 -23.79
C HIS A 196 -14.02 -1.04 -24.80
N VAL A 197 -12.69 -1.10 -24.84
CA VAL A 197 -11.86 -0.37 -25.84
C VAL A 197 -12.21 -0.80 -27.26
N LEU A 198 -12.45 -2.09 -27.49
CA LEU A 198 -12.77 -2.65 -28.81
C LEU A 198 -14.11 -2.10 -29.35
N ARG A 199 -15.11 -1.94 -28.46
CA ARG A 199 -16.44 -1.40 -28.78
C ARG A 199 -16.47 0.12 -28.82
N ASN A 200 -15.67 0.77 -27.97
CA ASN A 200 -15.58 2.22 -27.86
C ASN A 200 -14.10 2.66 -27.86
N PRO A 201 -13.49 2.84 -29.06
CA PRO A 201 -12.09 3.25 -29.17
C PRO A 201 -11.76 4.60 -28.51
N ASP A 202 -12.75 5.48 -28.36
CA ASP A 202 -12.60 6.81 -27.78
C ASP A 202 -12.84 6.86 -26.27
N CYS A 203 -13.08 5.71 -25.61
CA CYS A 203 -13.28 5.64 -24.16
C CYS A 203 -12.14 6.32 -23.40
N THR A 204 -12.45 6.86 -22.25
CA THR A 204 -11.47 7.48 -21.34
C THR A 204 -10.72 6.45 -20.50
N ILE A 205 -9.58 6.84 -19.94
CA ILE A 205 -8.86 5.97 -18.99
C ILE A 205 -9.66 5.78 -17.69
N ASP A 206 -10.47 6.77 -17.31
CA ASP A 206 -11.28 6.69 -16.10
C ASP A 206 -12.39 5.63 -16.22
N GLU A 207 -13.03 5.48 -17.39
CA GLU A 207 -13.94 4.37 -17.67
C GLU A 207 -13.23 3.01 -17.58
N LEU A 208 -11.97 2.93 -18.00
CA LEU A 208 -11.16 1.70 -17.88
C LEU A 208 -10.80 1.39 -16.43
N ILE A 209 -10.58 2.41 -15.59
CA ILE A 209 -10.32 2.24 -14.16
C ILE A 209 -11.53 1.67 -13.42
N GLU A 210 -12.75 1.93 -13.88
CA GLU A 210 -13.95 1.30 -13.30
C GLU A 210 -14.00 -0.22 -13.59
N LEU A 211 -13.48 -0.65 -14.74
CA LEU A 211 -13.43 -2.06 -15.14
C LEU A 211 -12.19 -2.79 -14.61
N ILE A 212 -11.06 -2.07 -14.48
CA ILE A 212 -9.76 -2.56 -13.99
C ILE A 212 -9.35 -1.69 -12.81
N PRO A 213 -9.92 -1.89 -11.62
CA PRO A 213 -9.77 -0.95 -10.51
C PRO A 213 -8.36 -0.88 -9.94
N ALA A 214 -7.62 -2.01 -9.96
CA ALA A 214 -6.25 -2.10 -9.44
C ALA A 214 -5.55 -3.37 -9.95
N PRO A 215 -4.23 -3.50 -9.79
CA PRO A 215 -3.50 -4.75 -9.96
C PRO A 215 -4.09 -5.90 -9.13
N ASP A 216 -3.80 -7.13 -9.55
CA ASP A 216 -4.19 -8.35 -8.82
C ASP A 216 -2.95 -9.25 -8.67
N PHE A 217 -2.33 -9.19 -7.49
CA PHE A 217 -1.06 -9.86 -7.25
C PHE A 217 -1.25 -11.36 -6.96
N PRO A 218 -0.31 -12.22 -7.40
CA PRO A 218 -0.38 -13.67 -7.18
C PRO A 218 -0.36 -14.04 -5.69
N THR A 219 0.34 -13.29 -4.85
CA THR A 219 0.42 -13.49 -3.39
C THR A 219 -0.72 -12.84 -2.61
N ALA A 220 -1.74 -12.33 -3.32
CA ALA A 220 -2.90 -11.65 -2.72
C ALA A 220 -2.52 -10.36 -1.97
N GLY A 221 -2.80 -10.25 -0.67
CA GLY A 221 -2.56 -9.04 0.12
C GLY A 221 -3.58 -7.92 -0.12
N ILE A 222 -3.32 -6.78 0.48
CA ILE A 222 -4.20 -5.60 0.45
C ILE A 222 -3.52 -4.47 -0.32
N ILE A 223 -4.19 -3.93 -1.34
CA ILE A 223 -3.78 -2.68 -1.99
C ILE A 223 -4.33 -1.52 -1.16
N TYR A 224 -3.43 -0.76 -0.56
CA TYR A 224 -3.76 0.30 0.38
C TYR A 224 -3.75 1.66 -0.31
N GLY A 225 -4.94 2.16 -0.64
CA GLY A 225 -5.15 3.36 -1.43
C GLY A 225 -4.98 3.16 -2.93
N VAL A 226 -5.80 3.85 -3.71
CA VAL A 226 -5.87 3.70 -5.19
C VAL A 226 -5.33 4.90 -5.96
N SER A 227 -4.93 5.99 -5.29
CA SER A 227 -4.42 7.19 -5.96
C SER A 227 -3.21 6.90 -6.84
N GLY A 228 -2.20 6.22 -6.29
CA GLY A 228 -0.99 5.86 -7.03
C GLY A 228 -1.23 4.83 -8.15
N VAL A 229 -2.27 3.98 -8.03
CA VAL A 229 -2.71 3.09 -9.11
C VAL A 229 -3.29 3.91 -10.27
N ARG A 230 -4.19 4.85 -9.97
CA ARG A 230 -4.81 5.74 -10.97
C ARG A 230 -3.77 6.58 -11.71
N ASP A 231 -2.78 7.11 -11.00
CA ASP A 231 -1.66 7.83 -11.60
C ASP A 231 -0.86 6.90 -12.54
N GLY A 232 -0.57 5.68 -12.12
CA GLY A 232 0.09 4.67 -12.93
C GLY A 232 -0.66 4.36 -14.21
N TYR A 233 -1.97 4.18 -14.15
CA TYR A 233 -2.80 3.90 -15.32
C TYR A 233 -2.93 5.08 -16.29
N ARG A 234 -2.92 6.32 -15.78
CA ARG A 234 -2.98 7.53 -16.62
C ARG A 234 -1.63 7.90 -17.24
N THR A 235 -0.55 7.76 -16.51
CA THR A 235 0.77 8.29 -16.91
C THR A 235 1.79 7.21 -17.24
N GLY A 236 1.52 5.95 -16.92
CA GLY A 236 2.48 4.85 -17.01
C GLY A 236 3.43 4.76 -15.81
N ARG A 237 3.36 5.70 -14.84
CA ARG A 237 4.17 5.68 -13.61
C ARG A 237 3.29 5.92 -12.41
N GLY A 238 3.47 5.08 -11.36
CA GLY A 238 2.68 5.18 -10.14
C GLY A 238 3.28 4.36 -9.01
N ARG A 239 2.68 4.45 -7.83
CA ARG A 239 3.10 3.73 -6.63
C ARG A 239 1.91 2.98 -6.06
N VAL A 240 1.98 1.67 -6.04
CA VAL A 240 0.98 0.80 -5.41
C VAL A 240 1.48 0.41 -4.04
N VAL A 241 0.81 0.86 -2.99
CA VAL A 241 1.13 0.44 -1.62
C VAL A 241 0.44 -0.88 -1.36
N MET A 242 1.21 -1.88 -0.97
CA MET A 242 0.73 -3.23 -0.66
C MET A 242 0.93 -3.50 0.82
N ARG A 243 -0.07 -4.06 1.48
CA ARG A 243 -0.02 -4.53 2.87
C ARG A 243 -0.25 -6.03 2.94
N ALA A 244 0.40 -6.66 3.89
CA ALA A 244 0.06 -8.01 4.32
C ALA A 244 -1.38 -8.06 4.83
N LYS A 245 -2.07 -9.16 4.59
CA LYS A 245 -3.37 -9.43 5.21
C LYS A 245 -3.14 -10.05 6.57
N THR A 246 -3.70 -9.43 7.59
CA THR A 246 -3.51 -9.84 8.98
C THR A 246 -4.84 -9.87 9.73
N HIS A 247 -4.90 -10.71 10.75
CA HIS A 247 -5.97 -10.69 11.74
C HIS A 247 -5.42 -10.97 13.15
N PHE A 248 -6.23 -10.73 14.17
CA PHE A 248 -5.83 -10.94 15.55
C PHE A 248 -6.47 -12.23 16.09
N GLU A 249 -5.68 -12.99 16.83
CA GLU A 249 -6.16 -14.17 17.54
C GLU A 249 -5.78 -14.10 19.03
N GLU A 250 -6.69 -14.50 19.88
CA GLU A 250 -6.41 -14.68 21.31
C GLU A 250 -5.74 -16.05 21.54
N TYR A 251 -4.70 -16.07 22.36
CA TYR A 251 -4.00 -17.32 22.69
C TYR A 251 -3.63 -17.41 24.17
N GLY A 252 -3.30 -18.64 24.63
CA GLY A 252 -2.93 -18.94 26.00
C GLY A 252 -4.09 -19.50 26.84
N LYS A 253 -3.75 -20.18 27.91
CA LYS A 253 -4.73 -20.86 28.80
C LYS A 253 -5.69 -19.91 29.50
N ASP A 254 -5.30 -18.62 29.63
CA ASP A 254 -6.06 -17.58 30.33
C ASP A 254 -6.69 -16.56 29.39
N GLY A 255 -6.65 -16.75 28.07
CA GLY A 255 -7.27 -15.86 27.06
C GLY A 255 -6.75 -14.40 27.06
N GLY A 256 -5.64 -14.12 27.74
CA GLY A 256 -5.17 -12.73 27.95
C GLY A 256 -3.97 -12.29 27.11
N ARG A 257 -3.63 -13.07 26.07
CA ARG A 257 -2.58 -12.70 25.13
C ARG A 257 -3.13 -12.69 23.72
N ILE A 258 -2.67 -11.75 22.90
CA ILE A 258 -3.08 -11.60 21.51
C ILE A 258 -1.89 -11.89 20.60
N ALA A 259 -2.14 -12.55 19.48
CA ALA A 259 -1.18 -12.72 18.41
C ALA A 259 -1.68 -12.04 17.13
N ILE A 260 -0.76 -11.48 16.37
CA ILE A 260 -0.99 -11.01 15.01
C ILE A 260 -0.69 -12.19 14.09
N ILE A 261 -1.71 -12.61 13.35
CA ILE A 261 -1.58 -13.67 12.34
C ILE A 261 -1.44 -13.01 10.97
N VAL A 262 -0.44 -13.43 10.20
CA VAL A 262 -0.23 -12.98 8.82
C VAL A 262 -0.62 -14.11 7.88
N ASP A 263 -1.66 -13.89 7.08
CA ASP A 263 -2.21 -14.86 6.14
C ASP A 263 -1.67 -14.69 4.73
N GLU A 264 -1.38 -13.44 4.32
CA GLU A 264 -0.92 -13.11 2.99
C GLU A 264 0.19 -12.04 3.07
N LEU A 265 1.17 -12.13 2.17
CA LEU A 265 2.30 -11.19 2.10
C LEU A 265 2.22 -10.29 0.85
N PRO A 266 2.80 -9.08 0.91
CA PRO A 266 2.97 -8.25 -0.26
C PRO A 266 3.76 -8.99 -1.36
N PHE A 267 3.45 -8.66 -2.61
CA PHE A 267 4.09 -9.27 -3.77
C PHE A 267 5.61 -9.05 -3.78
N GLN A 268 6.38 -10.08 -4.11
CA GLN A 268 7.84 -10.11 -4.15
C GLN A 268 8.54 -10.00 -2.77
N VAL A 269 7.81 -10.10 -1.68
CA VAL A 269 8.40 -10.17 -0.34
C VAL A 269 8.77 -11.62 0.00
N ASN A 270 10.01 -11.81 0.44
CA ASN A 270 10.51 -13.09 0.93
C ASN A 270 10.12 -13.29 2.39
N LYS A 271 9.36 -14.35 2.71
CA LYS A 271 8.85 -14.61 4.06
C LYS A 271 9.97 -14.77 5.09
N LYS A 272 11.00 -15.57 4.80
CA LYS A 272 12.11 -15.83 5.71
C LYS A 272 12.88 -14.54 6.04
N SER A 273 13.25 -13.76 5.02
CA SER A 273 13.94 -12.48 5.20
C SER A 273 13.10 -11.47 5.98
N LEU A 274 11.78 -11.48 5.79
CA LEU A 274 10.85 -10.65 6.57
C LEU A 274 10.88 -11.03 8.05
N LEU A 275 10.79 -12.33 8.37
CA LEU A 275 10.81 -12.81 9.76
C LEU A 275 12.15 -12.50 10.44
N GLU A 276 13.27 -12.71 9.74
CA GLU A 276 14.61 -12.33 10.20
C GLU A 276 14.68 -10.82 10.51
N ARG A 277 14.15 -9.99 9.62
CA ARG A 277 14.11 -8.52 9.80
C ARG A 277 13.25 -8.08 10.99
N ILE A 278 12.10 -8.72 11.21
CA ILE A 278 11.25 -8.46 12.38
C ILE A 278 12.02 -8.83 13.65
N ALA A 279 12.64 -10.01 13.69
CA ALA A 279 13.42 -10.47 14.84
C ALA A 279 14.64 -9.54 15.14
N GLU A 280 15.32 -9.04 14.11
CA GLU A 280 16.37 -8.04 14.25
C GLU A 280 15.85 -6.74 14.88
N ASN A 281 14.75 -6.20 14.37
CA ASN A 281 14.15 -4.97 14.88
C ASN A 281 13.68 -5.12 16.34
N VAL A 282 13.19 -6.29 16.74
CA VAL A 282 12.85 -6.60 18.14
C VAL A 282 14.12 -6.63 19.02
N ARG A 283 15.17 -7.31 18.55
CA ARG A 283 16.46 -7.37 19.26
C ARG A 283 17.11 -5.98 19.42
N ASP A 284 17.04 -5.16 18.38
CA ASP A 284 17.56 -3.79 18.34
C ASP A 284 16.67 -2.80 19.12
N LYS A 285 15.55 -3.26 19.71
CA LYS A 285 14.55 -2.43 20.41
C LYS A 285 13.94 -1.33 19.54
N LYS A 286 13.87 -1.53 18.25
CA LYS A 286 13.15 -0.67 17.31
C LYS A 286 11.67 -1.01 17.26
N LEU A 287 11.34 -2.31 17.45
CA LEU A 287 9.99 -2.83 17.64
C LEU A 287 9.90 -3.37 19.07
N ASP A 288 8.95 -2.85 19.84
CA ASP A 288 8.61 -3.38 21.16
C ASP A 288 7.24 -4.07 21.11
N GLY A 289 6.85 -4.73 22.17
CA GLY A 289 5.55 -5.39 22.29
C GLY A 289 5.48 -6.82 21.74
N ILE A 290 6.51 -7.31 21.06
CA ILE A 290 6.55 -8.69 20.50
C ILE A 290 7.26 -9.62 21.48
N SER A 291 6.65 -10.78 21.77
CA SER A 291 7.23 -11.81 22.64
C SER A 291 7.86 -12.95 21.87
N ASP A 292 7.24 -13.42 20.78
CA ASP A 292 7.75 -14.53 19.96
C ASP A 292 7.25 -14.42 18.51
N ILE A 293 7.96 -15.07 17.58
CA ILE A 293 7.62 -15.10 16.15
C ILE A 293 7.77 -16.54 15.68
N ARG A 294 6.70 -17.11 15.10
CA ARG A 294 6.69 -18.47 14.57
C ARG A 294 6.13 -18.52 13.16
N ASP A 295 6.69 -19.41 12.36
CA ASP A 295 6.15 -19.78 11.07
C ASP A 295 5.39 -21.09 11.20
N GLU A 296 4.07 -21.03 11.05
CA GLU A 296 3.15 -22.18 11.10
C GLU A 296 2.56 -22.48 9.72
N SER A 297 3.18 -21.96 8.66
CA SER A 297 2.73 -22.19 7.29
C SER A 297 2.81 -23.66 6.91
N ASP A 298 1.76 -24.19 6.31
CA ASP A 298 1.66 -25.57 5.85
C ASP A 298 1.01 -25.67 4.47
N LYS A 299 0.58 -26.88 4.08
CA LYS A 299 -0.09 -27.12 2.78
C LYS A 299 -1.44 -26.42 2.64
N SER A 300 -2.07 -26.01 3.73
CA SER A 300 -3.36 -25.31 3.74
C SER A 300 -3.21 -23.80 3.48
N GLY A 301 -2.01 -23.26 3.67
CA GLY A 301 -1.74 -21.87 3.42
C GLY A 301 -0.60 -21.29 4.26
N MET A 302 -0.37 -20.00 4.05
CA MET A 302 0.58 -19.22 4.83
C MET A 302 -0.03 -18.86 6.19
N ARG A 303 0.76 -19.04 7.25
CA ARG A 303 0.39 -18.63 8.60
C ARG A 303 1.64 -18.24 9.38
N VAL A 304 1.88 -16.95 9.53
CA VAL A 304 2.93 -16.43 10.39
C VAL A 304 2.28 -15.89 11.66
N VAL A 305 2.75 -16.35 12.81
CA VAL A 305 2.24 -15.98 14.14
C VAL A 305 3.24 -15.06 14.83
N ILE A 306 2.80 -13.84 15.13
CA ILE A 306 3.58 -12.86 15.89
C ILE A 306 2.89 -12.68 17.25
N GLU A 307 3.45 -13.26 18.28
CA GLU A 307 2.89 -13.21 19.65
C GLU A 307 3.23 -11.91 20.33
N LEU A 308 2.24 -11.27 20.93
CA LEU A 308 2.43 -10.00 21.64
C LEU A 308 2.68 -10.23 23.15
N LYS A 309 3.36 -9.29 23.77
CA LYS A 309 3.48 -9.22 25.22
C LYS A 309 2.12 -8.90 25.84
N ARG A 310 1.93 -9.29 27.10
CA ARG A 310 0.67 -9.03 27.79
C ARG A 310 0.45 -7.54 27.99
N GLY A 311 -0.74 -7.05 27.63
CA GLY A 311 -1.13 -5.64 27.80
C GLY A 311 -0.74 -4.72 26.64
N GLU A 312 -0.17 -5.26 25.55
CA GLU A 312 0.10 -4.48 24.36
C GLU A 312 -1.17 -4.27 23.52
N VAL A 313 -1.23 -3.15 22.82
CA VAL A 313 -2.31 -2.82 21.88
C VAL A 313 -1.95 -3.36 20.51
N PRO A 314 -2.67 -4.36 19.98
CA PRO A 314 -2.27 -5.06 18.76
C PRO A 314 -2.17 -4.14 17.53
N GLU A 315 -3.08 -3.17 17.40
CA GLU A 315 -3.12 -2.23 16.29
C GLU A 315 -1.87 -1.35 16.25
N VAL A 316 -1.38 -0.91 17.41
CA VAL A 316 -0.16 -0.08 17.50
C VAL A 316 1.06 -0.88 17.08
N VAL A 317 1.17 -2.14 17.54
CA VAL A 317 2.28 -3.02 17.15
C VAL A 317 2.22 -3.31 15.65
N LEU A 318 1.03 -3.59 15.10
CA LEU A 318 0.81 -3.81 13.68
C LEU A 318 1.20 -2.58 12.83
N ASN A 319 0.82 -1.38 13.26
CA ASN A 319 1.19 -0.14 12.59
C ASN A 319 2.71 0.08 12.59
N ASN A 320 3.38 -0.23 13.68
CA ASN A 320 4.85 -0.20 13.76
C ASN A 320 5.49 -1.24 12.83
N LEU A 321 4.92 -2.44 12.74
CA LEU A 321 5.36 -3.46 11.79
C LEU A 321 5.22 -2.99 10.34
N TYR A 322 4.11 -2.38 9.95
CA TYR A 322 3.91 -1.80 8.62
C TYR A 322 4.93 -0.71 8.29
N LYS A 323 5.28 0.13 9.26
CA LYS A 323 6.24 1.24 9.04
C LYS A 323 7.69 0.78 8.98
N GLN A 324 8.05 -0.28 9.70
CA GLN A 324 9.46 -0.66 9.89
C GLN A 324 9.86 -1.93 9.15
N THR A 325 8.92 -2.63 8.52
CA THR A 325 9.16 -3.91 7.85
C THR A 325 8.44 -3.99 6.50
N GLN A 326 8.73 -5.05 5.74
CA GLN A 326 8.07 -5.32 4.46
C GLN A 326 6.67 -5.94 4.58
N LEU A 327 6.04 -5.92 5.77
CA LEU A 327 4.60 -6.17 5.90
C LEU A 327 3.78 -5.09 5.17
N GLN A 328 4.35 -3.92 4.97
CA GLN A 328 3.91 -2.95 3.97
C GLN A 328 5.07 -2.65 3.02
N ASP A 329 4.84 -2.82 1.73
CA ASP A 329 5.82 -2.52 0.70
C ASP A 329 5.18 -1.73 -0.45
N THR A 330 6.00 -1.14 -1.29
CA THR A 330 5.54 -0.31 -2.40
C THR A 330 6.00 -0.89 -3.73
N PHE A 331 5.04 -1.25 -4.59
CA PHE A 331 5.31 -1.61 -5.97
C PHE A 331 5.36 -0.34 -6.83
N GLY A 332 6.54 -0.01 -7.33
CA GLY A 332 6.72 1.13 -8.24
C GLY A 332 6.34 0.76 -9.65
N MET A 333 5.18 1.23 -10.14
CA MET A 333 4.75 1.02 -11.52
C MET A 333 5.63 1.81 -12.48
N ASN A 334 6.13 1.16 -13.51
CA ASN A 334 6.81 1.77 -14.66
C ASN A 334 6.46 0.96 -15.91
N MET A 335 5.44 1.40 -16.64
CA MET A 335 4.79 0.64 -17.69
C MET A 335 5.53 0.85 -19.03
N VAL A 336 6.80 0.42 -19.09
CA VAL A 336 7.63 0.50 -20.29
C VAL A 336 7.60 -0.82 -21.03
N ALA A 337 7.27 -0.80 -22.32
CA ALA A 337 7.27 -1.96 -23.19
C ALA A 337 7.78 -1.59 -24.60
N LEU A 338 8.11 -2.59 -25.40
CA LEU A 338 8.52 -2.39 -26.79
C LEU A 338 7.27 -2.26 -27.68
N VAL A 339 7.22 -1.17 -28.43
CA VAL A 339 6.24 -0.93 -29.51
C VAL A 339 7.03 -0.68 -30.78
N ASP A 340 6.86 -1.54 -31.78
CA ASP A 340 7.60 -1.49 -33.05
C ASP A 340 9.13 -1.49 -32.81
N GLY A 341 9.61 -2.30 -31.87
CA GLY A 341 11.03 -2.40 -31.52
C GLY A 341 11.60 -1.22 -30.74
N GLN A 342 10.78 -0.25 -30.34
CA GLN A 342 11.20 0.92 -29.57
C GLN A 342 10.61 0.90 -28.16
N PRO A 343 11.39 1.21 -27.10
CA PRO A 343 10.88 1.31 -25.76
C PRO A 343 9.99 2.55 -25.62
N LYS A 344 8.75 2.35 -25.16
CA LYS A 344 7.78 3.43 -24.89
C LYS A 344 7.17 3.27 -23.51
N LEU A 345 6.97 4.40 -22.83
CA LEU A 345 6.16 4.45 -21.63
C LEU A 345 4.70 4.50 -22.06
N LEU A 346 3.91 3.53 -21.61
CA LEU A 346 2.53 3.36 -22.04
C LEU A 346 1.57 3.57 -20.87
N ASN A 347 0.41 4.13 -21.13
CA ASN A 347 -0.72 4.13 -20.22
C ASN A 347 -1.59 2.87 -20.42
N LEU A 348 -2.56 2.66 -19.52
CA LEU A 348 -3.42 1.46 -19.56
C LEU A 348 -4.14 1.31 -20.92
N LYS A 349 -4.72 2.40 -21.43
CA LYS A 349 -5.43 2.38 -22.73
C LYS A 349 -4.50 2.02 -23.87
N GLN A 350 -3.31 2.61 -23.93
CA GLN A 350 -2.33 2.33 -24.97
C GLN A 350 -1.88 0.86 -24.98
N MET A 351 -1.70 0.25 -23.79
CA MET A 351 -1.37 -1.18 -23.71
C MET A 351 -2.47 -2.06 -24.30
N LEU A 352 -3.74 -1.78 -23.95
CA LEU A 352 -4.87 -2.51 -24.51
C LEU A 352 -5.00 -2.28 -26.02
N GLN A 353 -4.74 -1.07 -26.50
CA GLN A 353 -4.75 -0.76 -27.94
C GLN A 353 -3.66 -1.52 -28.71
N CYS A 354 -2.43 -1.62 -28.17
CA CYS A 354 -1.36 -2.40 -28.78
C CYS A 354 -1.75 -3.88 -28.91
N PHE A 355 -2.31 -4.46 -27.87
CA PHE A 355 -2.80 -5.83 -27.88
C PHE A 355 -3.93 -6.01 -28.91
N LEU A 356 -4.94 -5.15 -28.92
CA LEU A 356 -6.09 -5.25 -29.84
C LEU A 356 -5.67 -5.06 -31.31
N SER A 357 -4.73 -4.16 -31.59
CA SER A 357 -4.16 -3.99 -32.93
C SER A 357 -3.47 -5.26 -33.40
N HIS A 358 -2.67 -5.87 -32.53
CA HIS A 358 -2.02 -7.15 -32.79
C HIS A 358 -3.05 -8.28 -33.05
N ARG A 359 -4.11 -8.35 -32.23
CA ARG A 359 -5.19 -9.33 -32.46
C ARG A 359 -5.89 -9.15 -33.83
N ARG A 360 -6.15 -7.92 -34.24
CA ARG A 360 -6.70 -7.65 -35.59
C ARG A 360 -5.79 -8.17 -36.66
N GLU A 361 -4.50 -7.94 -36.60
CA GLU A 361 -3.50 -8.43 -37.53
C GLU A 361 -3.47 -9.96 -37.55
N VAL A 362 -3.40 -10.61 -36.38
CA VAL A 362 -3.38 -12.07 -36.26
C VAL A 362 -4.62 -12.72 -36.86
N VAL A 363 -5.81 -12.22 -36.56
CA VAL A 363 -7.07 -12.74 -37.11
C VAL A 363 -7.12 -12.55 -38.62
N THR A 364 -6.72 -11.39 -39.12
CA THR A 364 -6.66 -11.14 -40.57
C THR A 364 -5.69 -12.09 -41.28
N ARG A 365 -4.47 -12.23 -40.76
CA ARG A 365 -3.45 -13.13 -41.32
C ARG A 365 -3.90 -14.60 -41.29
N ARG A 366 -4.50 -15.02 -40.18
CA ARG A 366 -5.09 -16.37 -40.07
C ARG A 366 -6.16 -16.59 -41.12
N THR A 367 -7.08 -15.63 -41.28
CA THR A 367 -8.14 -15.72 -42.28
C THR A 367 -7.59 -15.80 -43.69
N VAL A 368 -6.55 -15.03 -44.02
CA VAL A 368 -5.85 -15.13 -45.33
C VAL A 368 -5.21 -16.50 -45.53
N PHE A 369 -4.55 -17.04 -44.49
CA PHE A 369 -3.96 -18.38 -44.56
C PHE A 369 -5.03 -19.46 -44.77
N GLU A 370 -6.13 -19.42 -44.01
CA GLU A 370 -7.23 -20.37 -44.11
C GLU A 370 -7.91 -20.25 -45.49
N LEU A 371 -8.10 -19.04 -46.02
CA LEU A 371 -8.61 -18.79 -47.33
C LEU A 371 -7.71 -19.42 -48.43
N ARG A 372 -6.40 -19.23 -48.33
CA ARG A 372 -5.43 -19.84 -49.23
C ARG A 372 -5.57 -21.36 -49.22
N LYS A 373 -5.60 -21.96 -48.03
CA LYS A 373 -5.74 -23.40 -47.84
C LYS A 373 -7.09 -23.95 -48.35
N ALA A 374 -8.18 -23.22 -48.07
CA ALA A 374 -9.51 -23.57 -48.55
C ALA A 374 -9.56 -23.52 -50.10
N ARG A 375 -8.99 -22.49 -50.74
CA ARG A 375 -8.88 -22.38 -52.22
C ARG A 375 -8.05 -23.51 -52.82
N GLU A 376 -6.88 -23.83 -52.22
CA GLU A 376 -6.06 -24.96 -52.64
C GLU A 376 -6.85 -26.27 -52.56
N ARG A 377 -7.58 -26.51 -51.47
CA ARG A 377 -8.38 -27.72 -51.29
C ARG A 377 -9.59 -27.77 -52.26
N GLY A 378 -10.30 -26.65 -52.41
CA GLY A 378 -11.40 -26.53 -53.37
C GLY A 378 -10.97 -26.84 -54.78
N HIS A 379 -9.80 -26.33 -55.22
CA HIS A 379 -9.20 -26.59 -56.50
C HIS A 379 -8.88 -28.08 -56.72
N VAL A 380 -8.35 -28.75 -55.71
CA VAL A 380 -8.10 -30.21 -55.78
C VAL A 380 -9.40 -30.98 -55.92
N LEU A 381 -10.45 -30.59 -55.17
CA LEU A 381 -11.78 -31.24 -55.24
C LEU A 381 -12.45 -31.08 -56.64
N GLU A 382 -12.26 -29.92 -57.28
CA GLU A 382 -12.71 -29.70 -58.66
C GLU A 382 -12.05 -30.71 -59.62
N GLY A 383 -10.73 -30.87 -59.54
CA GLY A 383 -10.00 -31.84 -60.33
C GLY A 383 -10.43 -33.26 -60.09
N LEU A 384 -10.72 -33.64 -58.86
CA LEU A 384 -11.23 -34.96 -58.51
C LEU A 384 -12.67 -35.18 -59.09
N ALA A 385 -13.52 -34.16 -59.08
CA ALA A 385 -14.84 -34.23 -59.64
C ALA A 385 -14.80 -34.40 -61.16
N VAL A 386 -13.91 -33.67 -61.86
CA VAL A 386 -13.64 -33.85 -63.27
C VAL A 386 -13.19 -35.27 -63.58
N ALA A 387 -12.23 -35.80 -62.78
CA ALA A 387 -11.71 -37.15 -62.98
C ALA A 387 -12.79 -38.22 -62.81
N LEU A 388 -13.69 -38.05 -61.83
CA LEU A 388 -14.80 -39.00 -61.57
C LEU A 388 -15.87 -38.94 -62.68
N ALA A 389 -16.12 -37.77 -63.24
CA ALA A 389 -17.05 -37.58 -64.31
C ALA A 389 -16.52 -38.20 -65.64
N ASN A 390 -15.22 -38.26 -65.80
CA ASN A 390 -14.56 -38.77 -67.05
C ASN A 390 -13.70 -40.00 -66.71
N ILE A 391 -14.11 -40.84 -65.78
CA ILE A 391 -13.26 -41.90 -65.15
C ILE A 391 -12.69 -42.89 -66.22
N ASP A 392 -13.45 -43.30 -67.25
CA ASP A 392 -12.99 -44.28 -68.22
C ASP A 392 -11.84 -43.75 -69.08
N ASP A 393 -11.90 -42.48 -69.46
CA ASP A 393 -10.89 -41.80 -70.23
C ASP A 393 -9.60 -41.60 -69.41
N PHE A 394 -9.79 -41.23 -68.10
CA PHE A 394 -8.65 -41.13 -67.17
C PHE A 394 -7.91 -42.47 -67.05
N ILE A 395 -8.67 -43.55 -66.80
CA ILE A 395 -8.10 -44.89 -66.69
C ILE A 395 -7.38 -45.32 -68.03
N ALA A 396 -7.95 -44.94 -69.10
CA ALA A 396 -7.34 -45.27 -70.46
C ALA A 396 -5.98 -44.56 -70.58
N ILE A 397 -5.90 -43.27 -70.32
CA ILE A 397 -4.65 -42.50 -70.37
C ILE A 397 -3.62 -43.05 -69.38
N ILE A 398 -4.01 -43.31 -68.10
CA ILE A 398 -3.10 -43.84 -67.11
C ILE A 398 -2.55 -45.21 -67.51
N LYS A 399 -3.37 -46.10 -68.10
CA LYS A 399 -2.91 -47.42 -68.57
C LYS A 399 -2.03 -47.33 -69.78
N ALA A 400 -2.21 -46.35 -70.67
CA ALA A 400 -1.42 -46.16 -71.89
C ALA A 400 -0.04 -45.54 -71.59
N ALA A 401 0.04 -44.72 -70.53
CA ALA A 401 1.27 -44.03 -70.18
C ALA A 401 2.34 -45.01 -69.58
N PRO A 402 3.59 -44.97 -70.09
CA PRO A 402 4.66 -45.85 -69.62
C PRO A 402 5.15 -45.53 -68.22
N THR A 403 5.00 -44.31 -67.74
CA THR A 403 5.43 -43.85 -66.37
C THR A 403 4.46 -42.84 -65.84
N PRO A 404 4.34 -42.73 -64.47
CA PRO A 404 3.43 -41.75 -63.83
C PRO A 404 3.70 -40.29 -64.23
N PRO A 405 4.94 -39.81 -64.44
CA PRO A 405 5.20 -38.47 -64.94
C PRO A 405 4.64 -38.19 -66.33
N ILE A 406 4.72 -39.21 -67.24
CA ILE A 406 4.13 -39.07 -68.58
C ILE A 406 2.62 -39.05 -68.49
N ALA A 407 2.01 -39.94 -67.75
CA ALA A 407 0.56 -39.87 -67.44
C ALA A 407 0.10 -38.49 -66.94
N LYS A 408 0.88 -37.93 -66.06
CA LYS A 408 0.62 -36.59 -65.53
C LYS A 408 0.58 -35.49 -66.56
N VAL A 409 1.58 -35.49 -67.47
CA VAL A 409 1.67 -34.54 -68.59
C VAL A 409 0.51 -34.70 -69.53
N GLU A 410 0.11 -35.91 -69.87
CA GLU A 410 -1.03 -36.21 -70.81
C GLU A 410 -2.35 -35.80 -70.17
N LEU A 411 -2.56 -36.05 -68.89
CA LEU A 411 -3.79 -35.60 -68.13
C LEU A 411 -3.90 -34.08 -68.14
N MET A 412 -2.80 -33.36 -68.00
CA MET A 412 -2.78 -31.88 -68.01
C MET A 412 -2.93 -31.33 -69.43
N ALA A 413 -2.49 -32.03 -70.47
CA ALA A 413 -2.61 -31.61 -71.89
C ALA A 413 -4.04 -31.78 -72.41
N THR A 414 -4.80 -32.72 -71.86
CA THR A 414 -6.17 -33.04 -72.29
C THR A 414 -7.15 -32.01 -71.77
N ALA A 415 -8.17 -31.63 -72.60
CA ALA A 415 -9.24 -30.78 -72.20
C ALA A 415 -10.44 -31.69 -71.86
N TRP A 416 -10.96 -31.50 -70.60
CA TRP A 416 -11.93 -32.39 -69.95
C TRP A 416 -13.35 -31.79 -70.01
N ASP A 417 -14.38 -32.62 -70.00
CA ASP A 417 -15.73 -32.16 -69.83
C ASP A 417 -15.94 -31.62 -68.39
N SER A 418 -16.49 -30.46 -68.35
CA SER A 418 -16.68 -29.73 -67.09
C SER A 418 -18.11 -29.66 -66.60
N SER A 419 -19.01 -30.48 -67.20
CA SER A 419 -20.44 -30.40 -66.84
C SER A 419 -20.72 -30.51 -65.36
N VAL A 420 -20.05 -31.42 -64.63
CA VAL A 420 -20.18 -31.62 -63.19
C VAL A 420 -19.64 -30.41 -62.44
N VAL A 421 -18.51 -29.85 -62.81
CA VAL A 421 -17.93 -28.67 -62.15
C VAL A 421 -18.78 -27.44 -62.41
N ARG A 422 -19.34 -27.26 -63.61
CA ARG A 422 -20.29 -26.21 -63.90
C ARG A 422 -21.55 -26.30 -63.03
N GLU A 423 -22.08 -27.51 -62.85
CA GLU A 423 -23.24 -27.73 -61.95
C GLU A 423 -22.88 -27.47 -60.48
N MET A 424 -21.69 -27.88 -60.05
CA MET A 424 -21.17 -27.58 -58.71
C MET A 424 -21.01 -26.08 -58.48
N LEU A 425 -20.40 -25.35 -59.41
CA LEU A 425 -20.23 -23.88 -59.34
C LEU A 425 -21.58 -23.14 -59.48
N ALA A 426 -22.52 -23.61 -60.32
CA ALA A 426 -23.86 -23.02 -60.42
C ALA A 426 -24.67 -23.16 -59.12
N ARG A 427 -24.46 -24.24 -58.39
CA ARG A 427 -25.12 -24.46 -57.06
C ARG A 427 -24.54 -23.68 -55.93
N THR A 428 -23.32 -23.17 -56.08
CA THR A 428 -22.63 -22.43 -55.02
C THR A 428 -22.62 -20.91 -55.23
N GLY A 429 -22.92 -20.43 -56.43
CA GLY A 429 -22.85 -19.00 -56.75
C GLY A 429 -24.23 -18.37 -56.92
N ASP A 430 -24.73 -17.63 -55.96
CA ASP A 430 -25.86 -16.69 -56.10
C ASP A 430 -25.44 -15.32 -56.68
N GLY A 431 -24.21 -15.18 -57.15
CA GLY A 431 -23.72 -13.97 -57.83
C GLY A 431 -23.37 -12.80 -56.89
N THR A 432 -23.52 -13.00 -55.57
CA THR A 432 -23.29 -11.92 -54.57
C THR A 432 -21.89 -11.81 -54.03
N THR A 433 -21.02 -12.78 -54.32
CA THR A 433 -19.64 -12.80 -53.81
C THR A 433 -18.78 -11.78 -54.57
N PRO A 434 -18.10 -10.84 -53.86
CA PRO A 434 -17.17 -9.91 -54.48
C PRO A 434 -16.04 -10.67 -55.20
N GLY A 435 -15.86 -10.44 -56.52
CA GLY A 435 -14.81 -11.08 -57.32
C GLY A 435 -15.30 -12.23 -58.18
N GLY A 436 -16.56 -12.67 -58.07
CA GLY A 436 -17.14 -13.74 -58.94
C GLY A 436 -16.41 -15.10 -58.79
N ILE A 437 -16.40 -15.92 -59.81
CA ILE A 437 -15.77 -17.25 -59.82
C ILE A 437 -14.25 -17.18 -59.54
N ASP A 438 -13.59 -16.10 -59.93
CA ASP A 438 -12.14 -15.91 -59.70
C ASP A 438 -11.81 -15.75 -58.19
N ALA A 439 -12.73 -15.34 -57.38
CA ALA A 439 -12.55 -15.24 -55.91
C ALA A 439 -12.30 -16.60 -55.22
N TYR A 440 -12.74 -17.68 -55.87
CA TYR A 440 -12.59 -19.06 -55.33
C TYR A 440 -11.32 -19.77 -55.83
N ARG A 441 -10.60 -19.17 -56.79
CA ARG A 441 -9.39 -19.76 -57.33
C ARG A 441 -8.17 -19.51 -56.46
N PRO A 442 -7.19 -20.44 -56.42
CA PRO A 442 -5.86 -20.17 -55.88
C PRO A 442 -5.21 -18.94 -56.53
N GLU A 443 -4.62 -18.03 -55.78
CA GLU A 443 -4.07 -16.77 -56.27
C GLU A 443 -2.96 -16.95 -57.30
N ASN A 444 -2.14 -17.99 -57.14
CA ASN A 444 -0.98 -18.26 -57.99
C ASN A 444 -1.30 -19.20 -59.14
N LEU A 445 -2.55 -19.58 -59.35
CA LEU A 445 -2.92 -20.50 -60.41
C LEU A 445 -2.93 -19.79 -61.77
N PRO A 446 -2.11 -20.19 -62.75
CA PRO A 446 -2.15 -19.60 -64.09
C PRO A 446 -3.53 -19.72 -64.74
N LYS A 447 -3.94 -18.69 -65.49
CA LYS A 447 -5.29 -18.59 -66.10
C LYS A 447 -5.66 -19.71 -67.08
N HIS A 448 -4.68 -20.41 -67.63
CA HIS A 448 -4.90 -21.51 -68.54
C HIS A 448 -5.27 -22.83 -67.88
N TYR A 449 -5.24 -22.93 -66.58
CA TYR A 449 -5.77 -24.08 -65.83
C TYR A 449 -7.16 -23.80 -65.27
N GLY A 450 -7.89 -24.85 -64.94
CA GLY A 450 -9.25 -24.77 -64.41
C GLY A 450 -10.29 -24.62 -65.54
N MET A 451 -11.46 -24.09 -65.25
CA MET A 451 -12.56 -23.84 -66.20
C MET A 451 -12.11 -22.84 -67.28
N GLN A 452 -12.21 -23.21 -68.50
CA GLN A 452 -11.89 -22.39 -69.70
C GLN A 452 -13.12 -21.71 -70.24
N ALA A 453 -12.95 -20.68 -71.08
CA ALA A 453 -14.04 -19.94 -71.73
C ALA A 453 -14.86 -20.77 -72.66
N ASP A 454 -14.29 -21.85 -73.25
CA ASP A 454 -14.95 -22.82 -74.11
C ASP A 454 -15.78 -23.87 -73.33
N GLY A 455 -15.80 -23.78 -72.05
CA GLY A 455 -16.57 -24.69 -71.16
C GLY A 455 -15.85 -26.02 -70.90
N LEU A 456 -14.59 -26.14 -71.27
CA LEU A 456 -13.74 -27.31 -70.97
C LEU A 456 -12.88 -27.01 -69.72
N TYR A 457 -12.40 -28.05 -69.04
CA TYR A 457 -11.59 -27.95 -67.85
C TYR A 457 -10.15 -28.41 -68.14
N LYS A 458 -9.15 -27.64 -67.77
CA LYS A 458 -7.75 -28.03 -67.82
C LYS A 458 -7.19 -28.22 -66.38
N LEU A 459 -6.64 -29.43 -66.19
CA LEU A 459 -6.07 -29.80 -64.89
C LEU A 459 -4.74 -29.11 -64.65
N SER A 460 -4.53 -28.69 -63.43
CA SER A 460 -3.24 -28.18 -62.90
C SER A 460 -2.32 -29.35 -62.49
N ASP A 461 -1.07 -29.00 -62.19
CA ASP A 461 -0.05 -29.97 -61.77
C ASP A 461 -0.47 -30.66 -60.46
N ASP A 462 -0.99 -29.87 -59.48
CA ASP A 462 -1.43 -30.37 -58.19
C ASP A 462 -2.66 -31.29 -58.33
N GLN A 463 -3.63 -30.93 -59.16
CA GLN A 463 -4.79 -31.77 -59.45
C GLN A 463 -4.41 -33.09 -60.08
N ALA A 464 -3.57 -33.06 -61.11
CA ALA A 464 -3.09 -34.26 -61.76
C ALA A 464 -2.28 -35.19 -60.84
N GLN A 465 -1.52 -34.60 -59.90
CA GLN A 465 -0.80 -35.35 -58.89
C GLN A 465 -1.74 -36.05 -57.90
N GLU A 466 -2.74 -35.38 -57.42
CA GLU A 466 -3.76 -35.93 -56.50
C GLU A 466 -4.61 -37.01 -57.17
N ILE A 467 -4.95 -36.83 -58.43
CA ILE A 467 -5.67 -37.83 -59.17
C ILE A 467 -4.87 -39.13 -59.33
N LEU A 468 -3.55 -39.03 -59.63
CA LEU A 468 -2.67 -40.19 -59.77
C LEU A 468 -2.46 -40.89 -58.40
N GLN A 469 -2.61 -40.21 -57.29
CA GLN A 469 -2.50 -40.79 -55.96
C GLN A 469 -3.85 -41.32 -55.44
N MET A 470 -4.96 -41.15 -56.21
CA MET A 470 -6.29 -41.55 -55.78
C MET A 470 -6.40 -43.05 -55.62
N ARG A 471 -6.90 -43.50 -54.49
CA ARG A 471 -7.16 -44.91 -54.22
C ARG A 471 -8.45 -45.36 -54.92
N LEU A 472 -8.44 -46.59 -55.46
CA LEU A 472 -9.59 -47.18 -56.15
C LEU A 472 -10.89 -47.20 -55.34
N GLN A 473 -10.83 -47.19 -54.02
CA GLN A 473 -11.97 -47.08 -53.13
C GLN A 473 -12.75 -45.75 -53.28
N ARG A 474 -12.12 -44.67 -53.77
CA ARG A 474 -12.76 -43.39 -54.00
C ARG A 474 -13.60 -43.31 -55.31
N LEU A 475 -13.60 -44.36 -56.08
CA LEU A 475 -14.38 -44.45 -57.36
C LEU A 475 -15.82 -44.86 -57.12
N THR A 476 -16.27 -45.13 -55.90
CA THR A 476 -17.64 -45.55 -55.64
C THR A 476 -18.59 -44.34 -55.62
N GLY A 477 -19.88 -44.52 -55.98
CA GLY A 477 -20.87 -43.45 -56.00
C GLY A 477 -21.06 -42.72 -54.68
N LEU A 478 -20.96 -43.45 -53.57
CA LEU A 478 -20.98 -42.87 -52.23
C LEU A 478 -19.80 -41.90 -51.95
N GLU A 479 -18.64 -42.13 -52.53
CA GLU A 479 -17.47 -41.24 -52.37
C GLU A 479 -17.61 -40.01 -53.28
N GLN A 480 -18.28 -40.12 -54.47
CA GLN A 480 -18.61 -38.98 -55.32
C GLN A 480 -19.51 -37.98 -54.58
N ASP A 481 -20.56 -38.44 -53.88
CA ASP A 481 -21.42 -37.60 -53.09
C ASP A 481 -20.67 -36.92 -51.93
N LYS A 482 -19.70 -37.61 -51.32
CA LYS A 482 -18.83 -36.99 -50.31
C LYS A 482 -17.99 -35.87 -50.88
N ILE A 483 -17.35 -36.06 -52.03
CA ILE A 483 -16.54 -35.02 -52.68
C ILE A 483 -17.40 -33.77 -53.02
N VAL A 484 -18.58 -33.98 -53.53
CA VAL A 484 -19.53 -32.88 -53.84
C VAL A 484 -19.96 -32.14 -52.56
N ASN A 485 -20.22 -32.88 -51.49
CA ASN A 485 -20.60 -32.25 -50.20
C ASN A 485 -19.45 -31.51 -49.58
N GLU A 486 -18.22 -32.11 -49.55
CA GLU A 486 -17.01 -31.44 -49.05
C GLU A 486 -16.72 -30.17 -49.89
N TYR A 487 -16.90 -30.21 -51.20
CA TYR A 487 -16.73 -29.02 -52.03
C TYR A 487 -17.73 -27.90 -51.67
N LYS A 488 -19.00 -28.22 -51.43
CA LYS A 488 -20.01 -27.24 -50.99
C LYS A 488 -19.63 -26.61 -49.64
N GLU A 489 -19.20 -27.43 -48.68
CA GLU A 489 -18.74 -26.94 -47.35
C GLU A 489 -17.54 -26.00 -47.50
N ILE A 490 -16.57 -26.35 -48.36
CA ILE A 490 -15.40 -25.50 -48.59
C ILE A 490 -15.76 -24.21 -49.29
N MET A 491 -16.69 -24.24 -50.29
CA MET A 491 -17.12 -23.02 -50.96
C MET A 491 -17.87 -22.08 -49.97
N ALA A 492 -18.75 -22.62 -49.13
CA ALA A 492 -19.38 -21.84 -48.07
C ALA A 492 -18.35 -21.24 -47.10
N HIS A 493 -17.34 -22.02 -46.75
CA HIS A 493 -16.25 -21.56 -45.91
C HIS A 493 -15.41 -20.45 -46.58
N ILE A 494 -15.08 -20.58 -47.85
CA ILE A 494 -14.39 -19.53 -48.62
C ILE A 494 -15.22 -18.24 -48.65
N ALA A 495 -16.53 -18.36 -48.89
CA ALA A 495 -17.44 -17.20 -48.88
C ALA A 495 -17.47 -16.50 -47.52
N ASP A 496 -17.50 -17.25 -46.42
CA ASP A 496 -17.43 -16.70 -45.05
C ASP A 496 -16.09 -16.01 -44.80
N LEU A 497 -14.95 -16.64 -45.17
CA LEU A 497 -13.62 -16.06 -45.03
C LEU A 497 -13.45 -14.76 -45.84
N LEU A 498 -14.01 -14.71 -47.06
CA LEU A 498 -14.02 -13.49 -47.88
C LEU A 498 -14.87 -12.39 -47.23
N ASP A 499 -16.03 -12.73 -46.64
CA ASP A 499 -16.86 -11.80 -45.91
C ASP A 499 -16.19 -11.22 -44.67
N ILE A 500 -15.43 -12.06 -43.93
CA ILE A 500 -14.61 -11.63 -42.79
C ILE A 500 -13.53 -10.62 -43.23
N LEU A 501 -12.85 -10.87 -44.34
CA LEU A 501 -11.83 -9.97 -44.87
C LEU A 501 -12.39 -8.67 -45.44
N ALA A 502 -13.61 -8.69 -45.95
CA ALA A 502 -14.29 -7.52 -46.51
C ALA A 502 -14.89 -6.60 -45.46
N LYS A 503 -15.20 -7.11 -44.25
CA LYS A 503 -15.93 -6.39 -43.19
C LYS A 503 -15.11 -6.35 -41.91
N PRO A 504 -14.50 -5.20 -41.52
CA PRO A 504 -13.75 -5.06 -40.27
C PRO A 504 -14.57 -5.39 -39.01
N GLU A 505 -15.88 -5.21 -39.07
CA GLU A 505 -16.82 -5.54 -38.00
C GLU A 505 -16.83 -7.05 -37.68
N ARG A 506 -16.71 -7.90 -38.72
CA ARG A 506 -16.61 -9.35 -38.54
C ARG A 506 -15.35 -9.76 -37.78
N VAL A 507 -14.22 -9.12 -38.06
CA VAL A 507 -12.97 -9.33 -37.33
C VAL A 507 -13.16 -8.92 -35.87
N THR A 508 -13.87 -7.83 -35.59
CA THR A 508 -14.19 -7.38 -34.25
C THR A 508 -15.06 -8.39 -33.49
N VAL A 509 -16.04 -9.00 -34.14
CA VAL A 509 -16.89 -10.07 -33.55
C VAL A 509 -16.04 -11.28 -33.20
N ILE A 510 -15.16 -11.75 -34.11
CA ILE A 510 -14.27 -12.89 -33.85
C ILE A 510 -13.36 -12.64 -32.64
N ILE A 511 -12.75 -11.45 -32.55
CA ILE A 511 -11.91 -11.08 -31.42
C ILE A 511 -12.74 -11.07 -30.11
N THR A 512 -13.97 -10.54 -30.18
CA THR A 512 -14.90 -10.52 -29.01
C THR A 512 -15.21 -11.93 -28.53
N ASP A 513 -15.55 -12.84 -29.49
CA ASP A 513 -15.92 -14.21 -29.16
C ASP A 513 -14.72 -14.99 -28.57
N GLU A 514 -13.54 -14.85 -29.17
CA GLU A 514 -12.32 -15.52 -28.68
C GLU A 514 -11.90 -15.02 -27.28
N MET A 515 -11.94 -13.71 -27.05
CA MET A 515 -11.64 -13.14 -25.75
C MET A 515 -12.68 -13.52 -24.68
N THR A 516 -13.96 -13.56 -25.08
CA THR A 516 -15.05 -14.00 -24.20
C THR A 516 -14.91 -15.49 -23.87
N ALA A 517 -14.54 -16.33 -24.84
CA ALA A 517 -14.26 -17.74 -24.59
C ALA A 517 -13.10 -17.92 -23.59
N ALA A 518 -11.98 -17.20 -23.77
CA ALA A 518 -10.86 -17.22 -22.84
C ALA A 518 -11.27 -16.74 -21.43
N MET A 519 -12.06 -15.66 -21.33
CA MET A 519 -12.60 -15.17 -20.07
C MET A 519 -13.48 -16.23 -19.37
N ASN A 520 -14.34 -16.92 -20.12
CA ASN A 520 -15.22 -17.96 -19.57
C ASN A 520 -14.43 -19.21 -19.13
N GLU A 521 -13.32 -19.53 -19.79
CA GLU A 521 -12.52 -20.69 -19.47
C GLU A 521 -11.60 -20.44 -18.26
N TYR A 522 -10.93 -19.30 -18.20
CA TYR A 522 -9.90 -19.01 -17.20
C TYR A 522 -10.37 -18.07 -16.10
N GLY A 523 -11.41 -17.27 -16.31
CA GLY A 523 -11.81 -16.21 -15.39
C GLY A 523 -13.21 -16.38 -14.76
N ALA A 524 -14.18 -16.99 -15.46
CA ALA A 524 -15.57 -16.96 -15.00
C ALA A 524 -15.91 -18.03 -13.95
N GLY A 525 -16.70 -17.64 -12.96
CA GLY A 525 -17.44 -18.52 -12.04
C GLY A 525 -16.55 -19.31 -11.08
N ASN A 526 -16.10 -18.72 -10.00
CA ASN A 526 -15.35 -19.33 -8.87
C ASN A 526 -13.96 -19.91 -9.17
N LYS A 527 -13.50 -19.87 -10.43
CA LYS A 527 -12.18 -20.39 -10.80
C LYS A 527 -11.07 -19.38 -10.63
N ASP A 528 -11.38 -18.10 -10.80
CA ASP A 528 -10.42 -17.01 -10.70
C ASP A 528 -11.04 -15.75 -10.10
N VAL A 529 -11.18 -15.76 -8.78
CA VAL A 529 -11.59 -14.59 -8.00
C VAL A 529 -10.37 -13.66 -7.85
N ARG A 530 -10.60 -12.35 -7.84
CA ARG A 530 -9.57 -11.38 -7.47
C ARG A 530 -8.93 -11.79 -6.14
N ARG A 531 -7.61 -11.89 -6.13
CA ARG A 531 -6.84 -12.27 -4.93
C ARG A 531 -6.56 -11.07 -4.04
N SER A 532 -6.05 -9.97 -4.62
CA SER A 532 -5.72 -8.76 -3.87
C SER A 532 -6.97 -7.98 -3.49
N GLN A 533 -7.12 -7.67 -2.20
CA GLN A 533 -8.19 -6.80 -1.70
C GLN A 533 -7.84 -5.34 -1.96
N ILE A 534 -8.86 -4.49 -2.16
CA ILE A 534 -8.66 -3.05 -2.42
C ILE A 534 -9.27 -2.27 -1.27
N GLU A 535 -8.43 -1.49 -0.59
CA GLU A 535 -8.84 -0.55 0.44
C GLU A 535 -8.77 0.88 -0.12
N LEU A 536 -9.94 1.51 -0.28
CA LEU A 536 -10.05 2.79 -0.99
C LEU A 536 -9.52 3.98 -0.16
N ASN A 537 -9.71 3.93 1.16
CA ASN A 537 -9.36 5.01 2.08
C ASN A 537 -8.00 4.72 2.71
N ALA A 538 -6.94 5.22 2.07
CA ALA A 538 -5.61 5.21 2.67
C ALA A 538 -5.44 6.48 3.51
N THR A 539 -5.31 6.32 4.81
CA THR A 539 -4.75 7.34 5.70
C THR A 539 -3.27 7.05 5.91
N ASP A 540 -2.42 8.04 5.70
CA ASP A 540 -1.02 7.89 6.06
C ASP A 540 -0.91 7.65 7.58
N LEU A 541 -0.07 6.68 7.98
CA LEU A 541 0.21 6.42 9.39
C LEU A 541 0.88 7.64 10.01
N GLU A 542 0.17 8.32 10.88
CA GLU A 542 0.71 9.41 11.68
C GLU A 542 1.62 8.86 12.79
N THR A 543 2.48 9.71 13.35
CA THR A 543 3.37 9.29 14.44
C THR A 543 2.57 8.86 15.67
N GLU A 544 1.39 9.41 15.86
CA GLU A 544 0.46 9.11 16.95
C GLU A 544 -0.09 7.68 16.86
N ASP A 545 -0.36 7.16 15.64
CA ASP A 545 -0.83 5.78 15.41
C ASP A 545 0.21 4.70 15.79
N LEU A 546 1.44 5.13 16.04
CA LEU A 546 2.56 4.25 16.41
C LEU A 546 2.84 4.24 17.92
N ILE A 547 2.07 5.02 18.69
CA ILE A 547 2.28 5.22 20.11
C ILE A 547 1.10 4.64 20.86
N THR A 548 1.40 3.75 21.82
CA THR A 548 0.36 3.14 22.65
C THR A 548 -0.31 4.21 23.52
N PRO A 549 -1.65 4.33 23.50
CA PRO A 549 -2.39 5.15 24.45
C PRO A 549 -2.14 4.63 25.88
N GLN A 550 -1.49 5.43 26.70
CA GLN A 550 -1.15 5.08 28.08
C GLN A 550 -1.18 6.32 28.95
N ASP A 551 -1.68 6.19 30.19
CA ASP A 551 -1.67 7.28 31.15
C ASP A 551 -0.27 7.45 31.73
N MET A 552 0.21 8.68 31.65
CA MET A 552 1.55 9.09 32.05
C MET A 552 1.47 10.09 33.19
N VAL A 553 2.35 9.96 34.15
CA VAL A 553 2.63 11.00 35.13
C VAL A 553 3.66 11.94 34.57
N VAL A 554 3.27 13.17 34.29
CA VAL A 554 4.16 14.22 33.80
C VAL A 554 4.59 15.08 34.99
N THR A 555 5.89 15.27 35.12
CA THR A 555 6.47 16.10 36.20
C THR A 555 7.30 17.23 35.60
N LEU A 556 7.10 18.44 36.10
CA LEU A 556 7.90 19.62 35.82
C LEU A 556 8.56 20.11 37.10
N SER A 557 9.86 20.33 37.07
CA SER A 557 10.58 20.94 38.17
C SER A 557 10.60 22.48 38.07
N HIS A 558 10.84 23.15 39.18
CA HIS A 558 10.95 24.60 39.22
C HIS A 558 12.05 25.18 38.32
N THR A 559 13.15 24.48 38.18
CA THR A 559 14.20 24.86 37.24
C THR A 559 13.90 24.52 35.76
N GLY A 560 12.67 24.04 35.50
CA GLY A 560 12.18 23.80 34.15
C GLY A 560 12.59 22.45 33.50
N TYR A 561 12.89 21.43 34.32
CA TYR A 561 13.09 20.06 33.81
C TYR A 561 11.78 19.31 33.74
N MET A 562 11.49 18.70 32.62
CA MET A 562 10.27 17.96 32.38
C MET A 562 10.55 16.49 32.02
N LYS A 563 9.73 15.59 32.54
CA LYS A 563 9.72 14.17 32.16
C LYS A 563 8.34 13.56 32.29
N ALA A 564 8.14 12.44 31.60
CA ALA A 564 6.94 11.61 31.71
C ALA A 564 7.32 10.19 32.15
N GLN A 565 6.44 9.53 32.90
CA GLN A 565 6.58 8.15 33.35
C GLN A 565 5.22 7.44 33.29
N PRO A 566 5.17 6.15 32.94
CA PRO A 566 3.95 5.38 33.04
C PRO A 566 3.40 5.39 34.47
N ILE A 567 2.10 5.55 34.61
CA ILE A 567 1.41 5.53 35.92
C ILE A 567 1.64 4.19 36.64
N THR A 568 1.85 3.10 35.91
CA THR A 568 2.11 1.76 36.46
C THR A 568 3.41 1.65 37.27
N GLU A 569 4.37 2.57 37.05
CA GLU A 569 5.58 2.67 37.88
C GLU A 569 5.31 3.27 39.28
N TYR A 570 4.16 3.92 39.45
CA TYR A 570 3.69 4.45 40.74
C TYR A 570 2.76 3.44 41.43
N ARG A 571 3.32 2.35 41.97
CA ARG A 571 2.52 1.37 42.74
C ARG A 571 2.07 1.97 44.08
N ALA A 572 0.78 1.78 44.36
CA ALA A 572 0.19 2.17 45.67
C ALA A 572 0.95 1.52 46.84
N GLN A 573 1.31 2.30 47.84
CA GLN A 573 1.88 1.80 49.09
C GLN A 573 0.83 1.71 50.15
N LYS A 574 0.86 0.63 50.96
CA LYS A 574 -0.02 0.51 52.15
C LYS A 574 0.23 1.63 53.13
N ARG A 575 -0.81 2.07 53.86
CA ARG A 575 -0.73 3.10 54.90
C ARG A 575 0.49 2.89 55.83
N GLY A 576 1.33 3.95 56.01
CA GLY A 576 2.53 3.94 56.85
C GLY A 576 3.84 3.76 56.09
N GLY A 577 3.84 3.70 54.75
CA GLY A 577 5.06 3.70 53.94
C GLY A 577 5.72 5.07 53.85
N ARG A 578 7.06 5.13 53.73
CA ARG A 578 7.77 6.38 53.40
C ARG A 578 7.44 6.72 51.96
N GLY A 579 6.95 7.92 51.67
CA GLY A 579 6.69 8.45 50.33
C GLY A 579 7.90 8.23 49.41
N LYS A 580 7.65 7.98 48.16
CA LYS A 580 8.70 7.79 47.14
C LYS A 580 8.91 9.11 46.42
N GLN A 581 10.16 9.46 46.16
CA GLN A 581 10.52 10.67 45.42
C GLN A 581 10.18 10.50 43.93
N ALA A 582 9.41 11.42 43.36
CA ALA A 582 8.95 11.34 41.99
C ALA A 582 10.01 11.73 40.95
N MET A 583 11.03 12.50 41.36
CA MET A 583 12.14 12.94 40.48
C MET A 583 13.40 13.20 41.30
N ALA A 584 14.59 12.90 40.76
CA ALA A 584 15.84 13.34 41.34
C ALA A 584 16.06 14.81 40.99
N THR A 585 16.03 15.67 41.97
CA THR A 585 16.28 17.10 41.84
C THR A 585 17.65 17.45 42.40
N LYS A 586 18.22 18.61 42.01
CA LYS A 586 19.35 19.20 42.74
C LYS A 586 18.88 19.66 44.13
N GLU A 587 19.82 19.92 45.07
CA GLU A 587 19.47 20.37 46.44
C GLU A 587 18.56 21.61 46.45
N GLU A 588 18.52 22.41 45.38
CA GLU A 588 17.74 23.62 45.22
C GLU A 588 16.58 23.53 44.23
N ASP A 589 16.19 22.32 43.72
CA ASP A 589 15.09 22.11 42.77
C ASP A 589 14.02 21.20 43.36
N TRP A 590 12.74 21.44 43.01
CA TRP A 590 11.57 20.66 43.46
C TRP A 590 10.58 20.49 42.30
N ILE A 591 9.63 19.60 42.45
CA ILE A 591 8.53 19.43 41.52
C ILE A 591 7.55 20.60 41.67
N ASP A 592 7.46 21.40 40.64
CA ASP A 592 6.57 22.55 40.55
C ASP A 592 5.16 22.14 40.11
N GLN A 593 5.08 21.26 39.11
CA GLN A 593 3.80 20.73 38.62
C GLN A 593 3.90 19.22 38.40
N LEU A 594 2.82 18.52 38.78
CA LEU A 594 2.63 17.09 38.50
C LEU A 594 1.18 16.90 38.08
N PHE A 595 0.98 16.22 36.95
CA PHE A 595 -0.35 15.91 36.46
C PHE A 595 -0.34 14.57 35.71
N ILE A 596 -1.52 13.94 35.60
CA ILE A 596 -1.75 12.73 34.85
C ILE A 596 -2.35 13.13 33.49
N ALA A 597 -1.78 12.61 32.43
CA ALA A 597 -2.29 12.83 31.08
C ALA A 597 -1.99 11.62 30.21
N ASN A 598 -2.87 11.33 29.24
CA ASN A 598 -2.65 10.25 28.29
C ASN A 598 -1.54 10.61 27.29
N THR A 599 -0.79 9.62 26.79
CA THR A 599 0.25 9.85 25.78
C THR A 599 -0.21 10.70 24.60
N HIS A 600 -1.48 10.58 24.19
CA HIS A 600 -2.06 11.31 23.06
C HIS A 600 -2.63 12.68 23.40
N ASP A 601 -2.59 13.09 24.68
CA ASP A 601 -3.07 14.41 25.10
C ASP A 601 -2.16 15.55 24.68
N TYR A 602 -2.75 16.72 24.48
CA TYR A 602 -2.00 17.96 24.28
C TYR A 602 -1.70 18.63 25.61
N ILE A 603 -0.54 19.24 25.69
CA ILE A 603 -0.13 20.15 26.72
C ILE A 603 0.03 21.52 26.07
N LEU A 604 -0.73 22.51 26.54
CA LEU A 604 -0.59 23.90 26.13
C LEU A 604 0.42 24.60 27.02
N CYS A 605 1.52 25.07 26.48
CA CYS A 605 2.60 25.74 27.19
C CYS A 605 2.59 27.23 26.86
N PHE A 606 2.31 28.06 27.81
CA PHE A 606 2.23 29.52 27.67
C PHE A 606 3.54 30.16 28.15
N SER A 607 4.08 31.09 27.37
CA SER A 607 5.26 31.85 27.75
C SER A 607 4.92 33.19 28.35
N ASP A 608 5.87 33.75 29.08
CA ASP A 608 5.80 35.09 29.66
C ASP A 608 5.64 36.21 28.61
N ARG A 609 6.00 35.92 27.34
CA ARG A 609 5.81 36.80 26.16
C ARG A 609 4.44 36.70 25.52
N GLY A 610 3.48 36.00 26.13
CA GLY A 610 2.12 35.88 25.61
C GLY A 610 2.02 34.95 24.41
N ARG A 611 3.00 34.08 24.19
CA ARG A 611 2.95 33.05 23.16
C ARG A 611 2.52 31.72 23.78
N MET A 612 1.96 30.84 22.93
CA MET A 612 1.57 29.50 23.31
C MET A 612 2.17 28.48 22.35
N TYR A 613 2.66 27.38 22.90
CA TYR A 613 3.23 26.25 22.22
C TYR A 613 2.45 24.98 22.57
N TRP A 614 2.39 24.04 21.61
CA TRP A 614 1.80 22.73 21.84
C TRP A 614 2.89 21.69 22.08
N LEU A 615 2.63 20.78 22.98
CA LEU A 615 3.44 19.60 23.22
C LEU A 615 2.50 18.40 23.37
N LYS A 616 2.79 17.32 22.66
CA LYS A 616 2.12 16.05 22.92
C LYS A 616 2.78 15.36 24.11
N VAL A 617 2.01 14.69 24.95
CA VAL A 617 2.57 13.99 26.13
C VAL A 617 3.63 12.97 25.72
N TRP A 618 3.45 12.27 24.58
CA TRP A 618 4.44 11.33 24.05
C TRP A 618 5.75 12.00 23.58
N GLU A 619 5.77 13.29 23.34
CA GLU A 619 7.00 14.05 23.00
C GLU A 619 7.81 14.39 24.26
N VAL A 620 7.19 14.32 25.44
CA VAL A 620 7.87 14.54 26.73
C VAL A 620 8.87 13.39 26.95
N PRO A 621 10.14 13.69 27.29
CA PRO A 621 11.13 12.66 27.49
C PRO A 621 10.70 11.66 28.56
N GLN A 622 10.65 10.40 28.22
CA GLN A 622 10.46 9.33 29.18
C GLN A 622 11.72 9.16 30.03
N GLY A 623 11.55 8.98 31.28
CA GLY A 623 12.68 8.84 32.21
C GLY A 623 12.35 7.92 33.38
N SER A 624 13.35 7.20 33.87
CA SER A 624 13.20 6.44 35.09
C SER A 624 12.89 7.38 36.26
N ARG A 625 12.36 6.84 37.37
CA ARG A 625 11.96 7.59 38.56
C ARG A 625 13.08 8.52 39.06
N ASN A 626 14.35 8.09 39.02
CA ASN A 626 15.51 8.84 39.50
C ASN A 626 16.13 9.77 38.45
N SER A 627 15.56 9.88 37.23
CA SER A 627 16.09 10.78 36.20
C SER A 627 15.56 12.20 36.39
N ARG A 628 16.34 13.20 35.96
CA ARG A 628 15.97 14.63 36.01
C ARG A 628 15.04 15.05 34.89
N GLY A 629 14.92 14.26 33.82
CA GLY A 629 14.26 14.70 32.60
C GLY A 629 15.11 15.62 31.72
N LYS A 630 14.50 16.38 30.84
CA LYS A 630 15.16 17.36 29.96
C LYS A 630 14.62 18.76 30.21
N PRO A 631 15.44 19.80 29.99
CA PRO A 631 14.98 21.19 30.12
C PRO A 631 13.88 21.50 29.09
N ILE A 632 12.80 22.10 29.53
CA ILE A 632 11.64 22.47 28.70
C ILE A 632 12.02 23.45 27.58
N VAL A 633 13.02 24.30 27.82
CA VAL A 633 13.58 25.23 26.83
C VAL A 633 14.15 24.54 25.59
N ASN A 634 14.51 23.28 25.70
CA ASN A 634 15.00 22.48 24.56
C ASN A 634 13.87 21.84 23.72
N MET A 635 12.63 21.96 24.16
CA MET A 635 11.46 21.39 23.49
C MET A 635 10.78 22.37 22.54
N PHE A 636 11.01 23.68 22.75
CA PHE A 636 10.37 24.75 21.97
C PHE A 636 11.38 25.72 21.39
N PRO A 637 11.10 26.31 20.22
CA PRO A 637 11.91 27.38 19.64
C PRO A 637 11.61 28.72 20.34
N LEU A 638 11.99 28.84 21.64
CA LEU A 638 11.79 30.04 22.44
C LEU A 638 12.67 31.17 21.95
N GLN A 639 12.19 32.40 22.13
CA GLN A 639 12.99 33.61 21.88
C GLN A 639 14.00 33.86 23.01
N ASP A 640 14.95 34.75 22.79
CA ASP A 640 15.94 35.11 23.84
C ASP A 640 15.21 35.63 25.10
N ASN A 641 15.55 35.04 26.23
CA ASN A 641 14.96 35.31 27.56
C ASN A 641 13.46 35.03 27.68
N GLU A 642 12.84 34.28 26.75
CA GLU A 642 11.44 33.79 26.86
C GLU A 642 11.41 32.59 27.80
N LYS A 643 10.42 32.57 28.72
CA LYS A 643 10.23 31.49 29.68
C LYS A 643 8.82 30.95 29.58
N ILE A 644 8.65 29.64 29.77
CA ILE A 644 7.32 29.04 29.93
C ILE A 644 6.87 29.33 31.38
N THR A 645 5.70 29.97 31.48
CA THR A 645 5.12 30.41 32.76
C THR A 645 4.00 29.50 33.21
N VAL A 646 3.18 29.02 32.28
CA VAL A 646 2.01 28.19 32.56
C VAL A 646 1.94 26.98 31.65
N ILE A 647 1.57 25.84 32.23
CA ILE A 647 1.32 24.59 31.52
C ILE A 647 -0.08 24.12 31.80
N LEU A 648 -0.88 23.92 30.74
CA LEU A 648 -2.26 23.43 30.83
C LEU A 648 -2.37 22.09 30.10
N PRO A 649 -2.53 20.96 30.81
CA PRO A 649 -2.85 19.69 30.19
C PRO A 649 -4.29 19.69 29.68
N LEU A 650 -4.52 19.18 28.46
CA LEU A 650 -5.84 18.97 27.91
C LEU A 650 -6.22 17.49 28.04
N SER A 651 -6.92 17.16 29.10
CA SER A 651 -7.42 15.82 29.39
C SER A 651 -8.95 15.74 29.29
N GLY A 652 -9.52 14.53 29.20
CA GLY A 652 -10.98 14.32 29.16
C GLY A 652 -11.61 15.01 27.96
N GLU A 653 -12.69 15.73 28.16
CA GLU A 653 -13.45 16.44 27.12
C GLU A 653 -12.64 17.55 26.44
N ASN A 654 -11.65 18.13 27.11
CA ASN A 654 -10.80 19.18 26.57
C ASN A 654 -9.88 18.73 25.44
N ARG A 655 -9.67 17.42 25.26
CA ARG A 655 -8.89 16.83 24.13
C ARG A 655 -9.40 17.26 22.78
N THR A 656 -10.72 17.43 22.64
CA THR A 656 -11.39 17.76 21.38
C THR A 656 -11.52 19.26 21.12
N PHE A 657 -10.96 20.09 22.00
CA PHE A 657 -11.08 21.56 21.93
C PHE A 657 -12.55 22.02 21.82
N PRO A 658 -13.41 21.72 22.79
CA PRO A 658 -14.83 22.05 22.74
C PRO A 658 -15.05 23.57 22.64
N GLU A 659 -16.19 23.95 22.02
CA GLU A 659 -16.53 25.35 21.75
C GLU A 659 -16.97 26.15 23.01
N ASP A 660 -17.43 25.45 24.01
CA ASP A 660 -17.95 25.98 25.27
C ASP A 660 -16.88 26.11 26.37
N HIS A 661 -15.62 25.77 26.07
CA HIS A 661 -14.48 25.91 26.96
C HIS A 661 -13.57 27.05 26.53
N TYR A 662 -12.90 27.66 27.49
CA TYR A 662 -12.09 28.85 27.29
C TYR A 662 -10.75 28.76 28.01
N VAL A 663 -9.76 29.46 27.49
CA VAL A 663 -8.52 29.77 28.20
C VAL A 663 -8.64 31.19 28.75
N PHE A 664 -8.69 31.31 30.08
CA PHE A 664 -8.64 32.60 30.76
C PHE A 664 -7.20 32.96 31.13
N MET A 665 -6.77 34.14 30.74
CA MET A 665 -5.38 34.61 30.89
C MET A 665 -5.33 35.92 31.68
N SER A 666 -4.23 36.12 32.42
CA SER A 666 -3.97 37.36 33.14
C SER A 666 -2.52 37.80 33.00
N THR A 667 -2.32 39.11 32.89
CA THR A 667 -1.00 39.73 32.77
C THR A 667 -0.58 40.43 34.06
N SER A 668 0.72 40.72 34.18
CA SER A 668 1.30 41.39 35.37
C SER A 668 0.75 42.81 35.60
N LEU A 669 0.34 43.52 34.55
CA LEU A 669 -0.28 44.84 34.68
C LEU A 669 -1.81 44.81 34.89
N GLY A 670 -2.36 43.62 35.13
CA GLY A 670 -3.77 43.44 35.50
C GLY A 670 -4.75 43.41 34.32
N THR A 671 -4.28 43.17 33.12
CA THR A 671 -5.10 42.88 31.96
C THR A 671 -5.54 41.41 31.99
N VAL A 672 -6.80 41.13 31.67
CA VAL A 672 -7.36 39.79 31.56
C VAL A 672 -7.97 39.56 30.19
N LYS A 673 -7.98 38.29 29.77
CA LYS A 673 -8.49 37.88 28.49
C LYS A 673 -9.10 36.49 28.57
N LYS A 674 -10.25 36.29 27.92
CA LYS A 674 -10.92 35.01 27.75
C LYS A 674 -10.92 34.67 26.27
N THR A 675 -10.33 33.52 25.87
CA THR A 675 -10.24 33.09 24.49
C THR A 675 -10.84 31.70 24.35
N PRO A 676 -11.70 31.42 23.34
CA PRO A 676 -12.23 30.08 23.10
C PRO A 676 -11.13 29.06 22.97
N LEU A 677 -11.26 27.91 23.62
CA LEU A 677 -10.27 26.82 23.54
C LEU A 677 -10.07 26.33 22.10
N LYS A 678 -11.12 26.34 21.28
CA LYS A 678 -11.09 26.00 19.87
C LYS A 678 -10.09 26.83 19.07
N ASP A 679 -9.86 28.09 19.44
CA ASP A 679 -8.88 28.97 18.75
C ASP A 679 -7.44 28.43 18.88
N PHE A 680 -7.19 27.50 19.76
CA PHE A 680 -5.91 26.83 19.99
C PHE A 680 -5.84 25.42 19.38
N SER A 681 -6.80 25.00 18.54
CA SER A 681 -6.88 23.66 17.95
C SER A 681 -5.91 23.39 16.79
N ASN A 682 -5.21 24.42 16.28
CA ASN A 682 -4.32 24.31 15.11
C ASN A 682 -2.84 24.41 15.52
N PRO A 683 -2.14 23.31 15.80
CA PRO A 683 -0.75 23.30 16.22
C PRO A 683 0.20 23.88 15.18
N ARG A 684 1.16 24.71 15.64
CA ARG A 684 2.24 25.25 14.81
C ARG A 684 3.57 25.15 15.57
N LYS A 685 4.61 24.63 14.90
CA LYS A 685 5.95 24.44 15.52
C LYS A 685 6.55 25.73 16.07
N ALA A 686 6.29 26.87 15.45
CA ALA A 686 6.80 28.19 15.88
C ALA A 686 5.98 28.81 17.02
N GLY A 687 4.97 28.10 17.56
CA GLY A 687 4.02 28.67 18.50
C GLY A 687 3.09 29.71 17.87
N ILE A 688 2.14 30.19 18.65
CA ILE A 688 1.18 31.23 18.24
C ILE A 688 1.10 32.31 19.31
N ILE A 689 0.62 33.50 18.94
CA ILE A 689 0.26 34.56 19.89
C ILE A 689 -1.03 34.14 20.59
N ALA A 690 -1.01 34.05 21.91
CA ALA A 690 -2.16 33.80 22.76
C ALA A 690 -2.76 35.12 23.30
N VAL A 691 -1.92 36.06 23.64
CA VAL A 691 -2.30 37.42 24.08
C VAL A 691 -1.27 38.42 23.54
N ASP A 692 -1.74 39.58 23.07
CA ASP A 692 -0.89 40.71 22.69
C ASP A 692 -0.60 41.54 23.94
N LEU A 693 0.68 41.64 24.33
CA LEU A 693 1.14 42.30 25.55
C LEU A 693 1.58 43.73 25.27
N ASP A 694 1.34 44.62 26.23
CA ASP A 694 1.92 45.95 26.24
C ASP A 694 3.42 45.90 26.63
N ASP A 695 4.16 46.95 26.29
CA ASP A 695 5.57 47.07 26.64
C ASP A 695 5.79 47.00 28.14
N GLY A 696 6.61 46.05 28.59
CA GLY A 696 6.89 45.79 30.00
C GLY A 696 5.87 44.94 30.72
N ASP A 697 4.83 44.43 30.03
CA ASP A 697 3.87 43.49 30.60
C ASP A 697 4.28 42.05 30.34
N PHE A 698 3.84 41.15 31.19
CA PHE A 698 4.14 39.71 31.12
C PHE A 698 2.89 38.91 31.40
N LEU A 699 2.75 37.77 30.72
CA LEU A 699 1.71 36.78 31.07
C LEU A 699 2.10 36.09 32.39
N ILE A 700 1.22 36.14 33.39
CA ILE A 700 1.48 35.58 34.72
C ILE A 700 0.67 34.30 34.99
N GLY A 701 -0.46 34.16 34.32
CA GLY A 701 -1.36 33.03 34.56
C GLY A 701 -2.25 32.72 33.37
N ALA A 702 -2.59 31.46 33.21
CA ALA A 702 -3.62 30.96 32.31
C ALA A 702 -4.34 29.79 32.98
N ALA A 703 -5.65 29.67 32.77
CA ALA A 703 -6.46 28.60 33.32
C ALA A 703 -7.55 28.21 32.34
N LEU A 704 -7.98 26.94 32.37
CA LEU A 704 -9.13 26.46 31.62
C LEU A 704 -10.42 26.81 32.39
N THR A 705 -11.45 27.28 31.66
CA THR A 705 -12.76 27.59 32.22
C THR A 705 -13.86 27.14 31.27
N ASP A 706 -15.06 26.87 31.80
CA ASP A 706 -16.23 26.39 31.07
C ASP A 706 -17.39 27.45 31.03
N GLY A 707 -17.12 28.66 31.46
CA GLY A 707 -18.13 29.72 31.49
C GLY A 707 -18.94 29.80 32.76
N GLN A 708 -18.64 29.02 33.79
CA GLN A 708 -19.42 28.93 35.01
C GLN A 708 -18.64 29.31 36.28
N HIS A 709 -17.42 29.78 36.18
CA HIS A 709 -16.49 29.96 37.29
C HIS A 709 -16.28 31.44 37.67
N ASP A 710 -15.87 31.67 38.91
CA ASP A 710 -15.34 32.95 39.35
C ASP A 710 -13.84 33.02 39.19
N VAL A 711 -13.38 34.16 38.71
CA VAL A 711 -11.98 34.48 38.57
C VAL A 711 -11.54 35.42 39.73
N MET A 712 -10.36 35.10 40.30
CA MET A 712 -9.75 35.92 41.33
C MET A 712 -8.35 36.33 40.89
N LEU A 713 -8.05 37.64 41.04
CA LEU A 713 -6.73 38.20 40.79
C LEU A 713 -6.15 38.73 42.08
N PHE A 714 -4.89 38.46 42.36
CA PHE A 714 -4.19 38.93 43.56
C PHE A 714 -3.02 39.82 43.16
N SER A 715 -2.84 40.93 43.88
CA SER A 715 -1.73 41.85 43.67
C SER A 715 -0.67 41.74 44.76
N ASP A 716 0.57 42.11 44.45
CA ASP A 716 1.70 42.19 45.37
C ASP A 716 1.45 43.17 46.55
N SER A 717 0.53 44.11 46.36
CA SER A 717 0.09 45.03 47.40
C SER A 717 -0.92 44.46 48.41
N GLY A 718 -1.28 43.17 48.30
CA GLY A 718 -2.19 42.48 49.19
C GLY A 718 -3.67 42.70 48.90
N LYS A 719 -4.04 43.17 47.72
CA LYS A 719 -5.42 43.34 47.28
C LYS A 719 -5.84 42.18 46.38
N ALA A 720 -7.13 41.85 46.39
CA ALA A 720 -7.74 40.86 45.49
C ALA A 720 -9.04 41.36 44.85
N VAL A 721 -9.33 40.92 43.64
CA VAL A 721 -10.59 41.09 42.92
C VAL A 721 -11.19 39.76 42.65
N ARG A 722 -12.48 39.54 42.91
CA ARG A 722 -13.27 38.37 42.52
C ARG A 722 -14.40 38.82 41.61
N PHE A 723 -14.56 38.24 40.45
CA PHE A 723 -15.59 38.56 39.46
C PHE A 723 -15.99 37.30 38.69
N ASP A 724 -17.19 37.35 38.08
CA ASP A 724 -17.67 36.29 37.18
C ASP A 724 -16.83 36.28 35.89
N GLU A 725 -16.39 35.09 35.44
CA GLU A 725 -15.62 35.02 34.22
C GLU A 725 -16.36 35.59 32.97
N ASN A 726 -17.73 35.61 33.01
CA ASN A 726 -18.53 36.17 31.94
C ASN A 726 -18.55 37.70 31.90
N ASP A 727 -18.02 38.36 32.93
CA ASP A 727 -17.70 39.80 32.85
C ASP A 727 -16.62 40.10 31.81
N VAL A 728 -15.90 39.07 31.36
CA VAL A 728 -14.93 39.13 30.28
C VAL A 728 -15.50 38.40 29.05
N ARG A 729 -15.87 39.17 28.02
CA ARG A 729 -16.34 38.58 26.77
C ARG A 729 -15.26 37.72 26.11
N PRO A 730 -15.59 36.62 25.40
CA PRO A 730 -14.64 35.89 24.60
C PRO A 730 -14.01 36.77 23.51
N MET A 731 -12.70 36.67 23.33
CA MET A 731 -11.92 37.45 22.39
C MET A 731 -10.94 36.58 21.60
N GLY A 732 -10.67 36.92 20.35
CA GLY A 732 -9.69 36.21 19.52
C GLY A 732 -8.26 36.33 20.06
N ARG A 733 -7.38 35.43 19.67
CA ARG A 733 -6.00 35.26 20.20
C ARG A 733 -5.13 36.53 20.17
N THR A 734 -5.24 37.36 19.14
CA THR A 734 -4.43 38.56 18.94
C THR A 734 -4.96 39.80 19.69
N ALA A 735 -6.02 39.68 20.44
CA ALA A 735 -6.55 40.76 21.26
C ALA A 735 -5.66 40.98 22.50
N ARG A 736 -5.55 42.21 22.98
CA ARG A 736 -4.83 42.56 24.23
C ARG A 736 -5.57 42.16 25.49
N GLY A 737 -6.87 42.16 25.46
CA GLY A 737 -7.72 41.90 26.62
C GLY A 737 -8.41 43.12 27.17
N VAL A 738 -8.89 43.02 28.37
CA VAL A 738 -9.61 44.09 29.09
C VAL A 738 -9.07 44.22 30.52
N ARG A 739 -9.25 45.35 31.13
CA ARG A 739 -8.77 45.56 32.52
C ARG A 739 -9.53 44.65 33.51
N GLY A 740 -8.80 43.75 34.15
CA GLY A 740 -9.26 42.86 35.21
C GLY A 740 -9.13 43.49 36.59
N MET A 741 -7.98 44.10 36.88
CA MET A 741 -7.71 44.80 38.15
C MET A 741 -7.10 46.19 37.88
N ASN A 742 -7.47 47.18 38.67
CA ASN A 742 -6.93 48.53 38.62
C ASN A 742 -5.79 48.66 39.63
N LEU A 743 -4.56 48.60 39.14
CA LEU A 743 -3.34 48.68 39.94
C LEU A 743 -2.86 50.14 40.07
N GLU A 744 -2.17 50.43 41.16
CA GLU A 744 -1.43 51.66 41.32
C GLU A 744 0.00 51.54 40.73
N GLU A 745 0.68 52.64 40.51
CA GLU A 745 2.02 52.62 39.91
C GLU A 745 2.99 51.74 40.72
N GLY A 746 3.70 50.84 40.03
CA GLY A 746 4.64 49.92 40.66
C GLY A 746 3.99 48.68 41.36
N GLN A 747 2.69 48.49 41.19
CA GLN A 747 2.01 47.25 41.65
C GLN A 747 1.79 46.30 40.51
N HIS A 748 1.83 44.99 40.80
CA HIS A 748 1.67 43.92 39.86
C HIS A 748 0.68 42.87 40.32
N VAL A 749 -0.04 42.25 39.38
CA VAL A 749 -0.78 41.01 39.67
C VAL A 749 0.23 39.89 39.76
N ILE A 750 0.06 39.05 40.81
CA ILE A 750 0.98 37.96 41.11
C ILE A 750 0.34 36.57 40.96
N ALA A 751 -1.00 36.49 40.98
CA ALA A 751 -1.70 35.22 40.85
C ALA A 751 -3.05 35.40 40.16
N LEU A 752 -3.40 34.43 39.31
CA LEU A 752 -4.72 34.18 38.73
C LEU A 752 -5.23 32.87 39.28
N LEU A 753 -6.39 32.90 39.96
CA LEU A 753 -7.05 31.72 40.47
C LEU A 753 -8.45 31.61 39.90
N VAL A 754 -8.87 30.39 39.58
CA VAL A 754 -10.25 30.08 39.14
C VAL A 754 -10.89 29.27 40.26
N ALA A 755 -11.95 29.82 40.86
CA ALA A 755 -12.65 29.18 41.95
C ALA A 755 -13.70 28.21 41.44
N GLU A 756 -13.48 26.92 41.64
CA GLU A 756 -14.38 25.85 41.23
C GLU A 756 -15.56 25.66 42.22
N ASN A 757 -15.30 25.88 43.48
CA ASN A 757 -16.32 25.77 44.53
C ASN A 757 -16.04 26.72 45.68
N GLU A 758 -17.06 26.99 46.50
CA GLU A 758 -16.97 27.93 47.65
C GLU A 758 -16.40 27.31 48.95
N GLN A 759 -16.07 26.01 48.91
CA GLN A 759 -15.55 25.30 50.11
C GLN A 759 -14.03 25.44 50.25
N GLN A 760 -13.37 25.86 49.19
CA GLN A 760 -11.91 26.09 49.19
C GLN A 760 -11.54 27.35 49.95
N SER A 761 -10.29 27.41 50.38
CA SER A 761 -9.68 28.60 50.98
C SER A 761 -8.56 29.13 50.11
N VAL A 762 -8.36 30.44 50.15
CA VAL A 762 -7.19 31.08 49.54
C VAL A 762 -6.07 31.17 50.56
N LEU A 763 -4.95 30.57 50.24
CA LEU A 763 -3.71 30.74 51.02
C LEU A 763 -2.87 31.85 50.39
N THR A 764 -2.58 32.89 51.14
CA THR A 764 -1.69 33.99 50.72
C THR A 764 -0.41 33.97 51.54
N ALA A 765 0.71 34.26 50.89
CA ALA A 765 2.03 34.32 51.52
C ALA A 765 2.79 35.56 51.12
N THR A 766 3.56 36.13 52.04
CA THR A 766 4.33 37.38 51.86
C THR A 766 5.84 37.14 51.92
N GLU A 767 6.60 38.11 51.40
CA GLU A 767 8.06 37.98 51.23
C GLU A 767 8.84 37.75 52.55
N ASN A 768 8.32 38.21 53.66
CA ASN A 768 8.95 38.04 55.00
C ASN A 768 8.44 36.78 55.72
N GLY A 769 7.86 35.81 55.00
CA GLY A 769 7.46 34.50 55.54
C GLY A 769 6.16 34.47 56.32
N TYR A 770 5.31 35.49 56.20
CA TYR A 770 3.97 35.52 56.80
C TYR A 770 2.93 35.08 55.79
N GLY A 771 1.83 34.53 56.31
CA GLY A 771 0.69 34.17 55.44
C GLY A 771 -0.53 33.76 56.22
N LYS A 772 -1.59 33.48 55.56
CA LYS A 772 -2.86 33.05 56.14
C LYS A 772 -3.74 32.33 55.14
N ARG A 773 -4.66 31.54 55.66
CA ARG A 773 -5.73 30.90 54.91
C ARG A 773 -7.03 31.68 55.11
N THR A 774 -7.73 32.01 54.04
CA THR A 774 -8.99 32.77 54.08
C THR A 774 -10.05 32.08 53.22
N PRO A 775 -11.24 31.74 53.70
CA PRO A 775 -12.29 31.13 52.88
C PRO A 775 -12.65 32.02 51.70
N ILE A 776 -12.98 31.38 50.57
CA ILE A 776 -13.36 32.07 49.31
C ILE A 776 -14.60 32.93 49.58
N THR A 777 -15.54 32.51 50.44
CA THR A 777 -16.77 33.23 50.84
C THR A 777 -16.52 34.61 51.43
N GLU A 778 -15.34 34.85 51.99
CA GLU A 778 -14.92 36.16 52.49
C GLU A 778 -14.68 37.18 51.37
N TYR A 779 -14.41 36.69 50.11
CA TYR A 779 -14.18 37.55 48.98
C TYR A 779 -15.47 37.79 48.21
N THR A 780 -16.07 38.92 48.43
CA THR A 780 -17.34 39.31 47.80
C THR A 780 -17.12 39.48 46.31
N ARG A 781 -18.03 38.90 45.48
CA ARG A 781 -18.01 39.07 44.01
C ARG A 781 -18.28 40.56 43.66
N HIS A 782 -17.40 41.16 42.88
CA HIS A 782 -17.53 42.50 42.32
C HIS A 782 -17.27 42.48 40.83
N GLY A 783 -17.62 43.52 40.10
CA GLY A 783 -17.23 43.62 38.66
C GLY A 783 -15.70 43.77 38.51
N ARG A 784 -15.18 43.39 37.35
CA ARG A 784 -13.76 43.54 36.96
C ARG A 784 -13.31 45.00 36.90
N GLY A 785 -11.99 45.25 36.94
CA GLY A 785 -11.40 46.58 36.77
C GLY A 785 -11.49 47.48 38.01
N THR A 786 -11.84 46.93 39.14
CA THR A 786 -11.83 47.63 40.45
C THR A 786 -10.43 47.63 41.08
N LYS A 787 -10.20 48.50 42.10
CA LYS A 787 -8.95 48.49 42.89
C LYS A 787 -8.83 47.26 43.80
N GLY A 788 -9.86 46.44 43.88
CA GLY A 788 -9.93 45.26 44.72
C GLY A 788 -10.15 45.53 46.20
N MET A 789 -10.33 44.42 46.96
CA MET A 789 -10.48 44.41 48.41
C MET A 789 -9.18 43.91 49.03
N ILE A 790 -8.99 44.24 50.33
CA ILE A 790 -7.84 43.76 51.03
C ILE A 790 -7.95 42.23 51.20
N ALA A 791 -6.98 41.51 50.69
CA ALA A 791 -6.80 40.07 50.83
C ALA A 791 -5.90 39.75 52.07
N ILE A 792 -4.80 40.46 52.16
CA ILE A 792 -3.92 40.48 53.34
C ILE A 792 -3.41 41.89 53.54
N GLN A 793 -3.33 42.35 54.79
CA GLN A 793 -2.82 43.67 55.07
C GLN A 793 -1.28 43.65 55.03
N THR A 794 -0.67 44.32 54.03
CA THR A 794 0.79 44.44 53.89
C THR A 794 1.34 45.53 54.80
N SER A 795 2.53 45.32 55.36
CA SER A 795 3.26 46.25 56.25
C SER A 795 4.75 45.98 56.16
N GLU A 796 5.62 46.82 56.73
CA GLU A 796 7.06 46.55 56.80
C GLU A 796 7.40 45.22 57.51
N ARG A 797 6.51 44.73 58.39
CA ARG A 797 6.68 43.45 59.08
C ARG A 797 6.57 42.26 58.18
N ASN A 798 5.56 42.21 57.34
CA ASN A 798 5.26 41.02 56.49
C ASN A 798 5.70 41.17 55.03
N GLY A 799 5.96 42.40 54.54
CA GLY A 799 6.38 42.66 53.20
C GLY A 799 5.28 42.52 52.14
N ARG A 800 5.66 42.45 50.86
CA ARG A 800 4.72 42.30 49.76
C ARG A 800 4.23 40.87 49.65
N VAL A 801 3.06 40.66 49.03
CA VAL A 801 2.57 39.31 48.70
C VAL A 801 3.36 38.74 47.56
N VAL A 802 3.81 37.52 47.69
CA VAL A 802 4.58 36.82 46.69
C VAL A 802 3.84 35.70 46.00
N ALA A 803 2.84 35.12 46.69
CA ALA A 803 2.04 34.04 46.13
C ALA A 803 0.64 33.96 46.75
N ALA A 804 -0.32 33.51 45.97
CA ALA A 804 -1.66 33.12 46.39
C ALA A 804 -2.05 31.83 45.67
N THR A 805 -2.67 30.88 46.36
CA THR A 805 -3.13 29.61 45.78
C THR A 805 -4.43 29.14 46.48
N LEU A 806 -5.23 28.35 45.77
CA LEU A 806 -6.38 27.65 46.33
C LEU A 806 -5.91 26.39 47.03
N VAL A 807 -6.45 26.16 48.23
CA VAL A 807 -6.08 25.01 49.06
C VAL A 807 -7.30 24.43 49.76
N ASP A 808 -7.27 23.12 49.97
CA ASP A 808 -8.15 22.38 50.82
C ASP A 808 -7.48 22.08 52.16
N THR A 809 -8.26 21.78 53.18
CA THR A 809 -7.71 21.56 54.53
C THR A 809 -6.80 20.32 54.60
N SER A 810 -6.97 19.38 53.71
CA SER A 810 -6.18 18.16 53.61
C SER A 810 -4.84 18.34 52.88
N ASP A 811 -4.67 19.46 52.18
CA ASP A 811 -3.50 19.70 51.36
C ASP A 811 -2.20 19.93 52.13
N GLU A 812 -1.10 19.73 51.48
CA GLU A 812 0.22 20.14 51.92
C GLU A 812 0.79 21.18 50.94
N ILE A 813 1.62 22.05 51.45
CA ILE A 813 2.27 23.12 50.68
C ILE A 813 3.76 23.07 50.83
N MET A 814 4.47 23.56 49.80
CA MET A 814 5.90 23.82 49.84
C MET A 814 6.14 25.33 49.88
N LEU A 815 6.87 25.80 50.87
CA LEU A 815 7.34 27.18 50.98
C LEU A 815 8.80 27.26 50.54
N ILE A 816 9.12 28.26 49.73
CA ILE A 816 10.42 28.37 49.06
C ILE A 816 11.02 29.73 49.31
N THR A 817 12.26 29.79 49.81
CA THR A 817 12.99 31.03 50.04
C THR A 817 13.97 31.35 48.90
N THR A 818 14.37 32.60 48.76
CA THR A 818 15.43 33.07 47.86
C THR A 818 16.77 32.47 48.14
N GLY A 819 17.00 31.95 49.36
CA GLY A 819 18.19 31.25 49.78
C GLY A 819 18.15 29.73 49.51
N GLY A 820 17.11 29.23 48.80
CA GLY A 820 17.00 27.80 48.46
C GLY A 820 16.46 26.91 49.59
N VAL A 821 16.00 27.47 50.68
CA VAL A 821 15.42 26.70 51.79
C VAL A 821 13.98 26.32 51.46
N LEU A 822 13.63 25.03 51.57
CA LEU A 822 12.35 24.43 51.30
C LEU A 822 11.73 23.92 52.60
N ILE A 823 10.50 24.31 52.89
CA ILE A 823 9.73 23.79 54.02
C ILE A 823 8.40 23.26 53.54
N ARG A 824 8.08 22.01 53.87
CA ARG A 824 6.78 21.37 53.61
C ARG A 824 5.90 21.52 54.87
N THR A 825 4.72 22.06 54.71
CA THR A 825 3.79 22.33 55.80
C THR A 825 2.37 21.89 55.45
N ARG A 826 1.60 21.34 56.37
CA ARG A 826 0.21 20.99 56.16
C ARG A 826 -0.68 22.22 56.22
N VAL A 827 -1.63 22.33 55.29
CA VAL A 827 -2.59 23.43 55.26
C VAL A 827 -3.45 23.47 56.54
N SER A 828 -3.74 22.30 57.14
CA SER A 828 -4.46 22.20 58.42
C SER A 828 -3.78 22.90 59.60
N GLU A 829 -2.44 23.07 59.54
CA GLU A 829 -1.67 23.76 60.58
C GLU A 829 -1.71 25.30 60.42
N ILE A 830 -2.15 25.79 59.27
CA ILE A 830 -2.24 27.22 58.98
C ILE A 830 -3.59 27.73 59.43
N ARG A 831 -3.59 28.73 60.30
CA ARG A 831 -4.81 29.30 60.89
C ARG A 831 -5.66 29.98 59.81
N GLU A 832 -6.96 29.68 59.84
CA GLU A 832 -7.96 30.39 59.03
C GLU A 832 -8.25 31.76 59.64
N MET A 833 -8.19 32.80 58.82
CA MET A 833 -8.30 34.21 59.31
C MET A 833 -9.03 35.05 58.25
N GLY A 834 -9.73 36.08 58.74
CA GLY A 834 -10.42 37.03 57.87
C GLY A 834 -9.46 37.87 57.00
N ARG A 835 -10.00 38.44 55.92
CA ARG A 835 -9.22 39.15 54.87
C ARG A 835 -8.29 40.27 55.37
N ALA A 836 -8.74 41.12 56.34
CA ALA A 836 -8.05 42.35 56.73
C ALA A 836 -6.96 42.14 57.81
N THR A 837 -6.36 40.94 57.88
CA THR A 837 -5.32 40.60 58.83
C THR A 837 -3.96 40.55 58.19
N GLN A 838 -2.88 40.63 58.97
CA GLN A 838 -1.49 40.60 58.53
C GLN A 838 -0.96 39.18 58.38
N GLY A 839 -1.74 38.14 58.75
CA GLY A 839 -1.31 36.76 58.75
C GLY A 839 -0.46 36.31 59.93
N VAL A 840 -0.07 35.02 59.91
CA VAL A 840 0.82 34.39 60.92
C VAL A 840 2.12 34.01 60.24
N THR A 841 3.17 33.75 61.02
CA THR A 841 4.46 33.27 60.49
C THR A 841 4.27 31.85 59.91
N LEU A 842 4.53 31.65 58.65
CA LEU A 842 4.55 30.37 57.96
C LEU A 842 5.95 29.75 57.98
N ILE A 843 6.96 30.62 57.83
CA ILE A 843 8.37 30.27 57.85
C ILE A 843 9.17 31.41 58.48
N ALA A 844 10.16 31.09 59.30
CA ALA A 844 11.17 32.06 59.76
C ALA A 844 12.23 32.19 58.68
N VAL A 845 12.31 33.36 58.04
CA VAL A 845 13.34 33.65 57.05
C VAL A 845 14.58 34.25 57.70
N GLU A 846 15.77 33.83 57.30
CA GLU A 846 17.01 34.36 57.77
C GLU A 846 17.26 35.79 57.26
N ASP A 847 18.08 36.57 57.94
CA ASP A 847 18.46 37.94 57.55
C ASP A 847 19.02 37.98 56.12
N GLY A 848 18.33 38.73 55.26
CA GLY A 848 18.72 38.88 53.85
C GLY A 848 18.08 37.88 52.89
N THR A 849 17.31 36.90 53.38
CA THR A 849 16.53 35.99 52.58
C THR A 849 15.05 36.39 52.59
N LYS A 850 14.33 36.08 51.54
CA LYS A 850 12.88 36.31 51.37
C LYS A 850 12.16 35.06 50.93
N LEU A 851 10.88 34.93 51.23
CA LEU A 851 10.03 33.92 50.60
C LEU A 851 9.88 34.28 49.11
N SER A 852 10.17 33.35 48.24
CA SER A 852 10.07 33.55 46.77
C SER A 852 8.83 32.93 46.16
N GLY A 853 8.26 31.89 46.80
CA GLY A 853 7.12 31.20 46.27
C GLY A 853 6.44 30.26 47.25
N LEU A 854 5.25 29.81 46.84
CA LEU A 854 4.40 28.89 47.57
C LEU A 854 3.74 27.98 46.56
N GLN A 855 3.84 26.66 46.76
CA GLN A 855 3.27 25.67 45.83
C GLN A 855 2.47 24.62 46.60
N ARG A 856 1.32 24.24 46.07
CA ARG A 856 0.54 23.10 46.55
C ARG A 856 1.26 21.80 46.20
N VAL A 857 1.36 20.86 47.11
CA VAL A 857 1.96 19.55 46.89
C VAL A 857 0.89 18.59 46.40
N VAL A 858 1.03 18.16 45.15
CA VAL A 858 0.05 17.32 44.40
C VAL A 858 0.34 15.81 44.56
N GLU A 859 1.40 15.41 45.29
CA GLU A 859 1.76 13.99 45.47
C GLU A 859 0.70 13.13 46.19
N THR A 860 -0.28 13.75 46.86
CA THR A 860 -1.35 13.09 47.62
C THR A 860 -2.55 12.67 46.76
N ASP A 861 -2.76 13.24 45.59
CA ASP A 861 -3.97 13.00 44.79
C ASP A 861 -3.91 11.67 44.02
N ILE A 862 -2.75 11.00 43.97
CA ILE A 862 -2.59 9.72 43.22
C ILE A 862 -3.17 8.53 44.00
N ASP A 863 -3.31 8.64 45.32
CA ASP A 863 -3.82 7.55 46.16
C ASP A 863 -5.35 7.38 46.13
N GLU A 864 -6.12 8.37 45.66
CA GLU A 864 -7.58 8.34 45.65
C GLU A 864 -8.23 7.87 44.33
N VAL A 865 -7.51 7.88 43.19
CA VAL A 865 -8.10 7.55 41.88
C VAL A 865 -8.24 6.03 41.67
N GLU A 866 -7.49 5.19 42.41
CA GLU A 866 -7.60 3.71 42.26
C GLU A 866 -8.80 3.07 43.00
N LEU A 867 -9.61 3.80 43.76
CA LEU A 867 -10.71 3.22 44.55
C LEU A 867 -12.08 3.19 43.85
N THR A 868 -12.21 3.73 42.66
CA THR A 868 -13.50 3.81 41.96
C THR A 868 -13.70 2.79 40.83
N THR A 869 -12.68 2.00 40.45
CA THR A 869 -12.78 1.02 39.34
C THR A 869 -12.96 -0.45 39.76
N GLU A 870 -12.87 -0.80 41.05
CA GLU A 870 -13.04 -2.18 41.54
C GLU A 870 -14.31 -2.47 42.38
N ALA A 871 -15.32 -1.59 42.40
CA ALA A 871 -16.59 -1.87 43.06
C ALA A 871 -17.68 -2.32 42.06
N GLY A 872 -17.56 -3.53 41.54
CA GLY A 872 -18.59 -4.05 40.63
C GLY A 872 -18.37 -5.46 40.12
N LEU A 873 -17.97 -6.40 40.94
CA LEU A 873 -18.16 -7.83 40.66
C LEU A 873 -18.29 -8.59 41.98
N ASP A 874 -19.52 -8.84 42.35
CA ASP A 874 -19.93 -9.68 43.48
C ASP A 874 -19.39 -11.10 43.37
N ALA A 875 -18.66 -11.55 44.38
CA ALA A 875 -18.24 -12.92 44.56
C ALA A 875 -19.40 -13.77 45.08
N ALA A 876 -19.78 -14.80 44.33
CA ALA A 876 -20.59 -15.90 44.82
C ALA A 876 -19.71 -16.89 45.64
N PRO A 877 -20.22 -17.48 46.72
CA PRO A 877 -19.40 -18.25 47.64
C PRO A 877 -19.04 -19.64 47.10
N ALA A 878 -17.82 -20.09 47.38
CA ALA A 878 -17.28 -21.41 47.06
C ALA A 878 -17.97 -22.52 47.87
N PRO A 879 -18.20 -23.71 47.29
CA PRO A 879 -18.59 -24.90 48.07
C PRO A 879 -17.36 -25.61 48.65
N ALA A 880 -17.61 -26.17 49.84
CA ALA A 880 -16.65 -26.78 50.75
C ALA A 880 -15.85 -27.98 50.15
N ALA A 881 -14.63 -28.08 50.64
CA ALA A 881 -13.70 -29.18 50.35
C ALA A 881 -14.22 -30.56 50.83
N ALA A 882 -14.06 -31.59 49.98
CA ALA A 882 -14.13 -32.96 50.35
C ALA A 882 -12.70 -33.58 50.39
N GLU A 883 -12.43 -34.38 51.42
CA GLU A 883 -11.19 -35.04 51.77
C GLU A 883 -10.77 -36.12 50.72
N PRO A 884 -9.49 -36.48 50.64
CA PRO A 884 -8.97 -37.40 49.64
C PRO A 884 -9.17 -38.86 50.07
N ALA A 885 -9.58 -39.72 49.15
CA ALA A 885 -9.59 -41.20 49.29
C ALA A 885 -8.30 -41.78 48.70
N ASP A 886 -7.79 -42.76 49.44
CA ASP A 886 -6.58 -43.53 49.29
C ASP A 886 -6.60 -44.50 48.06
N PRO A 887 -5.47 -44.80 47.43
CA PRO A 887 -5.41 -45.70 46.28
C PRO A 887 -5.15 -47.15 46.74
N ASP A 888 -5.96 -48.08 46.32
CA ASP A 888 -5.53 -49.40 45.91
C ASP A 888 -6.70 -50.35 45.48
N GLN A 889 -6.43 -50.97 44.40
CA GLN A 889 -6.90 -52.26 43.88
C GLN A 889 -7.87 -52.33 42.71
N PRO A 890 -7.72 -53.33 41.89
CA PRO A 890 -7.85 -53.30 40.43
C PRO A 890 -9.09 -54.02 39.92
N GLU A 891 -9.52 -53.60 38.72
CA GLU A 891 -9.95 -54.51 37.65
C GLU A 891 -9.92 -53.84 36.30
#